data_8cbd605b8d9c44d6500168168715e3b5
#
_entry.id   8cbd605b8d9c44d6500168168715e3b5
#
_cell.length_a   1.000
_cell.length_b   1.000
_cell.length_c   1.000
_cell.angle_alpha   90.00
_cell.angle_beta   90.00
_cell.angle_gamma   90.00
#
_symmetry.space_group_name_H-M   'P 1'
#
loop_
_entity.id
_entity.type
_entity.pdbx_description
1 polymer ?
#
loop_
_entity_poly.entity_id
_entity_poly.type
_entity_poly.pdbx_seq_one_letter_code
_entity_poly.pdbx_strand_id
1 'polypeptide(L)'
;MASSLDPFRQQPLLAGGLPTQYVDVDPEETAEWTASLDQIVDAAGPYRARYLMLSLLRRAAERNVGIPSLRSTDYINTISPEMEPWFPGDEALEREIRSYIRWNAAIMVHRAQRPGIGVGGHISTYASSASLYEVGFNHFFRGPDAPGGGDQVYFQGHASPGVYARAFLEGRLSEGQLDGFRQELSHPGGGIPSYPHPRLMPWFWQFPTVSMGLGPLSAIYQARFNKYLHNRGIKDTSQQRVWAFLGDGEMDEVESVGAIGLAAREELDNLVFVVNANLQRLDGPVRGNGKVIQELESLFRGAGWNVIKVVWGRKWDELLANDRDGALVNLMNTTPDGDFQTYKAEDGGFIREHFFGRDPRTAKLVEGWSDDEIWSLQRGGHDYRKLYAAYKAAVETTGQPTVILAKTIKGHTLGRHFEGRNATHQMKKLTLDDLKEFRDRLHLPISDEQLGDGYLPPYYHPGPDSEAYRYMIDRRRRLGGSVPERRTRAAALPMPPAESYEVLRRGSGKQPVATTMAFVRLLKDLMRDKGIGARFVPIIPDEARTFGMDSLFPTAKIYNPGGQQYISVDRELILNYQEAKDGQILHEGINEAGSVASFIAAGSSYSTHGEPMIPIYIFYSMFGFQRTGDAFWQAMDQMVRGFVLGATAGRTTLNGEGLQHEDGHSLLLASTNPAVVAYDPAYGYEIGHIVADGLRRMYGEDPEDVFYYLTVYNEPYPQPAEPDNVDVDGIVRGMHLVSPGSTDGEKPQILASGVAVNWALDAQRLLRDDWNVDVDVWSVTSWNELRREALEVDRWNFLHPMEPQRQPFVTERLTGRGPTVVGVSDFMRAVQDQIRTWVPGDYLTLGTDGWGMSDTRGALRRYFLVDAQSIVVRTLTGLTESGVVTRQTLADAIDKYDLLDPAKADAGNTEGGG
;
A
#
# COMPACT_ATOMS: atom_id res chain seq x y z
N MET A 1 13.81 17.07 56.61
CA MET A 1 13.94 18.38 55.91
C MET A 1 13.02 18.32 54.73
N ALA A 2 11.83 18.88 54.85
CA ALA A 2 10.89 19.00 53.73
C ALA A 2 11.42 20.11 52.82
N SER A 3 11.77 19.78 51.57
CA SER A 3 12.10 20.77 50.54
C SER A 3 10.81 21.52 50.20
N SER A 4 10.77 22.83 50.54
CA SER A 4 9.73 23.73 50.10
C SER A 4 9.68 23.69 48.57
N LEU A 5 8.60 23.14 48.01
CA LEU A 5 8.29 23.27 46.59
C LEU A 5 8.06 24.76 46.31
N ASP A 6 8.91 25.33 45.47
CA ASP A 6 8.77 26.67 44.95
C ASP A 6 7.42 26.79 44.21
N PRO A 7 6.45 27.60 44.70
CA PRO A 7 5.14 27.73 44.06
C PRO A 7 5.21 28.39 42.66
N PHE A 8 6.36 28.87 42.22
CA PHE A 8 6.59 29.48 40.90
C PHE A 8 7.37 28.59 39.92
N ARG A 9 7.64 27.33 40.25
CA ARG A 9 8.15 26.40 39.27
C ARG A 9 7.06 26.20 38.23
N GLN A 10 7.16 26.90 37.11
CA GLN A 10 6.35 26.65 35.93
C GLN A 10 6.52 25.19 35.57
N GLN A 11 5.47 24.40 35.76
CA GLN A 11 5.43 23.05 35.22
C GLN A 11 5.53 23.17 33.70
N PRO A 12 6.32 22.32 33.04
CA PRO A 12 6.43 22.38 31.60
C PRO A 12 5.05 22.22 30.97
N LEU A 13 4.67 23.17 30.12
CA LEU A 13 3.38 23.23 29.40
C LEU A 13 2.94 21.94 28.68
N LEU A 14 3.80 20.93 28.63
CA LEU A 14 3.62 19.69 27.86
C LEU A 14 3.69 18.41 28.71
N ALA A 15 3.89 18.45 29.99
CA ALA A 15 4.00 17.26 30.83
C ALA A 15 2.96 17.27 31.96
N GLY A 16 1.76 16.74 31.68
CA GLY A 16 0.78 16.38 32.72
C GLY A 16 -0.08 17.52 33.29
N GLY A 17 0.20 18.75 32.95
CA GLY A 17 -0.67 19.88 33.29
C GLY A 17 -1.87 19.97 32.35
N LEU A 18 -3.05 20.26 32.83
CA LEU A 18 -4.20 20.64 32.03
C LEU A 18 -4.13 22.14 31.78
N PRO A 19 -3.56 22.61 30.62
CA PRO A 19 -3.52 24.02 30.31
C PRO A 19 -4.96 24.50 30.10
N THR A 20 -5.37 25.51 30.83
CA THR A 20 -6.68 26.11 30.64
C THR A 20 -6.55 27.63 30.61
N GLN A 21 -7.30 28.25 29.69
CA GLN A 21 -7.52 29.68 29.66
C GLN A 21 -8.84 30.09 30.33
N TYR A 22 -9.55 29.11 30.91
CA TYR A 22 -10.78 29.41 31.65
C TYR A 22 -10.46 30.18 32.93
N VAL A 23 -11.20 31.23 33.18
CA VAL A 23 -11.15 31.94 34.45
C VAL A 23 -12.02 31.19 35.42
N ASP A 24 -11.50 30.93 36.60
CA ASP A 24 -12.28 30.36 37.70
C ASP A 24 -13.29 31.42 38.17
N VAL A 25 -14.55 31.17 37.90
CA VAL A 25 -15.65 32.09 38.20
C VAL A 25 -16.20 31.88 39.61
N ASP A 26 -15.84 30.77 40.26
CA ASP A 26 -16.21 30.44 41.64
C ASP A 26 -15.08 29.65 42.34
N PRO A 27 -14.05 30.35 42.86
CA PRO A 27 -12.92 29.71 43.52
C PRO A 27 -13.31 28.95 44.81
N GLU A 28 -14.39 29.33 45.45
CA GLU A 28 -14.87 28.68 46.69
C GLU A 28 -15.45 27.28 46.34
N GLU A 29 -16.32 27.17 45.33
CA GLU A 29 -16.83 25.90 44.83
C GLU A 29 -15.68 24.99 44.33
N THR A 30 -14.73 25.54 43.60
CA THR A 30 -13.55 24.77 43.11
C THR A 30 -12.75 24.22 44.30
N ALA A 31 -12.55 25.00 45.35
CA ALA A 31 -11.86 24.56 46.58
C ALA A 31 -12.64 23.44 47.31
N GLU A 32 -13.97 23.52 47.37
CA GLU A 32 -14.80 22.45 47.96
C GLU A 32 -14.69 21.13 47.20
N TRP A 33 -14.75 21.17 45.89
CA TRP A 33 -14.56 19.97 45.05
C TRP A 33 -13.16 19.35 45.24
N THR A 34 -12.13 20.17 45.30
CA THR A 34 -10.74 19.74 45.53
C THR A 34 -10.59 19.09 46.91
N ALA A 35 -11.10 19.74 47.96
CA ALA A 35 -11.07 19.21 49.34
C ALA A 35 -11.86 17.88 49.43
N SER A 36 -12.97 17.74 48.71
CA SER A 36 -13.75 16.49 48.66
C SER A 36 -12.97 15.36 48.01
N LEU A 37 -12.19 15.63 46.97
CA LEU A 37 -11.29 14.65 46.38
C LEU A 37 -10.19 14.21 47.32
N ASP A 38 -9.53 15.18 48.01
CA ASP A 38 -8.48 14.89 48.98
C ASP A 38 -9.02 14.01 50.13
N GLN A 39 -10.22 14.31 50.65
CA GLN A 39 -10.87 13.50 51.67
C GLN A 39 -11.15 12.06 51.20
N ILE A 40 -11.53 11.87 49.96
CA ILE A 40 -11.74 10.53 49.38
C ILE A 40 -10.42 9.78 49.24
N VAL A 41 -9.35 10.46 48.85
CA VAL A 41 -8.01 9.87 48.79
C VAL A 41 -7.56 9.40 50.15
N ASP A 42 -7.74 10.26 51.18
CA ASP A 42 -7.32 9.96 52.55
C ASP A 42 -8.18 8.87 53.20
N ALA A 43 -9.50 8.88 53.00
CA ALA A 43 -10.42 7.96 53.65
C ALA A 43 -10.59 6.61 52.94
N ALA A 44 -10.57 6.58 51.60
CA ALA A 44 -10.88 5.43 50.78
C ALA A 44 -9.77 5.02 49.80
N GLY A 45 -8.69 5.75 49.77
CA GLY A 45 -7.51 5.50 48.97
C GLY A 45 -7.61 6.00 47.52
N PRO A 46 -6.44 6.08 46.83
CA PRO A 46 -6.35 6.66 45.49
C PRO A 46 -7.13 5.87 44.45
N TYR A 47 -7.35 4.59 44.62
CA TYR A 47 -8.12 3.76 43.70
C TYR A 47 -9.60 4.19 43.62
N ARG A 48 -10.22 4.42 44.80
CA ARG A 48 -11.60 4.93 44.85
C ARG A 48 -11.74 6.33 44.27
N ALA A 49 -10.78 7.22 44.57
CA ALA A 49 -10.75 8.55 43.99
C ALA A 49 -10.64 8.51 42.48
N ARG A 50 -9.78 7.63 41.92
CA ARG A 50 -9.64 7.41 40.47
C ARG A 50 -10.95 6.92 39.85
N TYR A 51 -11.65 5.97 40.49
CA TYR A 51 -12.95 5.49 39.99
C TYR A 51 -13.98 6.62 39.92
N LEU A 52 -14.05 7.46 40.93
CA LEU A 52 -14.97 8.59 40.95
C LEU A 52 -14.63 9.63 39.89
N MET A 53 -13.36 9.99 39.73
CA MET A 53 -12.93 10.88 38.67
C MET A 53 -13.32 10.36 37.26
N LEU A 54 -13.08 9.08 36.96
CA LEU A 54 -13.48 8.48 35.67
C LEU A 54 -15.00 8.46 35.52
N SER A 55 -15.75 8.25 36.58
CA SER A 55 -17.22 8.28 36.55
C SER A 55 -17.76 9.69 36.31
N LEU A 56 -17.12 10.72 36.85
CA LEU A 56 -17.44 12.12 36.59
C LEU A 56 -17.11 12.51 35.14
N LEU A 57 -15.96 12.10 34.61
CA LEU A 57 -15.62 12.33 33.22
C LEU A 57 -16.64 11.67 32.27
N ARG A 58 -17.07 10.43 32.54
CA ARG A 58 -18.14 9.78 31.78
C ARG A 58 -19.44 10.57 31.81
N ARG A 59 -19.84 11.03 33.03
CA ARG A 59 -21.04 11.85 33.19
C ARG A 59 -20.95 13.19 32.46
N ALA A 60 -19.76 13.80 32.47
CA ALA A 60 -19.48 15.01 31.68
C ALA A 60 -19.69 14.78 30.18
N ALA A 61 -19.15 13.67 29.64
CA ALA A 61 -19.38 13.30 28.24
C ALA A 61 -20.87 13.12 27.91
N GLU A 62 -21.64 12.41 28.75
CA GLU A 62 -23.10 12.24 28.60
C GLU A 62 -23.86 13.58 28.60
N ARG A 63 -23.30 14.61 29.21
CA ARG A 63 -23.87 15.97 29.29
C ARG A 63 -23.32 16.90 28.22
N ASN A 64 -22.56 16.39 27.24
CA ASN A 64 -21.88 17.17 26.21
C ASN A 64 -20.91 18.23 26.76
N VAL A 65 -20.33 18.01 27.94
CA VAL A 65 -19.23 18.81 28.44
C VAL A 65 -17.95 18.34 27.78
N GLY A 66 -17.23 19.25 27.12
CA GLY A 66 -15.94 18.93 26.50
C GLY A 66 -14.94 18.46 27.57
N ILE A 67 -14.51 17.21 27.48
CA ILE A 67 -13.52 16.63 28.37
C ILE A 67 -12.17 16.42 27.68
N PRO A 68 -11.04 16.60 28.39
CA PRO A 68 -9.75 16.24 27.83
C PRO A 68 -9.67 14.77 27.48
N SER A 69 -9.10 14.42 26.32
CA SER A 69 -8.84 13.05 25.95
C SER A 69 -7.79 12.44 26.88
N LEU A 70 -8.12 11.31 27.53
CA LEU A 70 -7.14 10.52 28.25
C LEU A 70 -6.21 9.84 27.25
N ARG A 71 -4.88 9.98 27.45
CA ARG A 71 -3.88 9.35 26.56
C ARG A 71 -3.97 7.83 26.62
N SER A 72 -4.09 7.26 27.81
CA SER A 72 -4.23 5.81 28.03
C SER A 72 -5.08 5.54 29.26
N THR A 73 -5.67 4.34 29.30
CA THR A 73 -6.44 3.82 30.43
C THR A 73 -5.67 2.68 31.11
N ASP A 74 -6.19 2.11 32.20
CA ASP A 74 -5.56 0.98 32.89
C ASP A 74 -5.31 -0.20 31.94
N TYR A 75 -4.30 -1.01 32.24
CA TYR A 75 -3.89 -2.17 31.45
C TYR A 75 -4.85 -3.36 31.66
N ILE A 76 -6.12 -3.12 31.43
CA ILE A 76 -7.24 -4.08 31.54
C ILE A 76 -8.12 -4.00 30.29
N ASN A 77 -9.11 -4.88 30.22
CA ASN A 77 -10.07 -4.89 29.12
C ASN A 77 -10.94 -3.62 29.12
N THR A 78 -11.25 -3.13 27.94
CA THR A 78 -12.14 -1.97 27.78
C THR A 78 -13.60 -2.35 28.10
N ILE A 79 -14.03 -3.56 27.71
CA ILE A 79 -15.37 -4.06 27.96
C ILE A 79 -15.33 -4.87 29.26
N SER A 80 -16.14 -4.47 30.25
CA SER A 80 -16.25 -5.20 31.51
C SER A 80 -17.10 -6.48 31.35
N PRO A 81 -16.92 -7.49 32.21
CA PRO A 81 -17.69 -8.74 32.11
C PRO A 81 -19.21 -8.55 32.09
N GLU A 82 -19.73 -7.54 32.81
CA GLU A 82 -21.17 -7.24 32.85
C GLU A 82 -21.71 -6.63 31.54
N MET A 83 -20.83 -6.04 30.73
CA MET A 83 -21.16 -5.44 29.44
C MET A 83 -20.93 -6.40 28.27
N GLU A 84 -20.36 -7.59 28.52
CA GLU A 84 -20.14 -8.57 27.46
C GLU A 84 -21.49 -9.14 26.95
N PRO A 85 -21.73 -9.08 25.63
CA PRO A 85 -22.91 -9.70 25.06
C PRO A 85 -22.81 -11.23 25.17
N TRP A 86 -23.96 -11.89 25.17
CA TRP A 86 -24.00 -13.34 25.10
C TRP A 86 -23.30 -13.86 23.84
N PHE A 87 -22.41 -14.84 24.00
CA PHE A 87 -21.73 -15.48 22.87
C PHE A 87 -22.71 -16.41 22.14
N PRO A 88 -23.01 -16.16 20.86
CA PRO A 88 -24.06 -16.90 20.14
C PRO A 88 -23.57 -18.20 19.50
N GLY A 89 -22.28 -18.53 19.65
CA GLY A 89 -21.65 -19.71 19.09
C GLY A 89 -21.70 -20.92 20.01
N ASP A 90 -21.36 -22.09 19.46
CA ASP A 90 -21.03 -23.28 20.23
C ASP A 90 -19.54 -23.32 20.55
N GLU A 91 -19.18 -23.10 21.83
CA GLU A 91 -17.77 -23.01 22.24
C GLU A 91 -17.02 -24.35 22.07
N ALA A 92 -17.71 -25.49 22.16
CA ALA A 92 -17.08 -26.80 22.01
C ALA A 92 -16.73 -27.05 20.54
N LEU A 93 -17.72 -26.88 19.64
CA LEU A 93 -17.50 -27.03 18.19
C LEU A 93 -16.46 -26.04 17.65
N GLU A 94 -16.51 -24.78 18.09
CA GLU A 94 -15.54 -23.77 17.64
C GLU A 94 -14.13 -24.03 18.17
N ARG A 95 -13.99 -24.66 19.33
CA ARG A 95 -12.70 -25.13 19.85
C ARG A 95 -12.16 -26.27 18.99
N GLU A 96 -12.98 -27.24 18.63
CA GLU A 96 -12.61 -28.34 17.75
C GLU A 96 -12.16 -27.83 16.39
N ILE A 97 -12.97 -27.00 15.72
CA ILE A 97 -12.63 -26.42 14.42
C ILE A 97 -11.27 -25.70 14.48
N ARG A 98 -11.05 -24.91 15.52
CA ARG A 98 -9.79 -24.19 15.71
C ARG A 98 -8.61 -25.13 15.96
N SER A 99 -8.83 -26.27 16.65
CA SER A 99 -7.82 -27.30 16.83
C SER A 99 -7.42 -27.92 15.49
N TYR A 100 -8.38 -28.24 14.64
CA TYR A 100 -8.14 -28.78 13.29
C TYR A 100 -7.36 -27.81 12.40
N ILE A 101 -7.74 -26.52 12.42
CA ILE A 101 -7.04 -25.49 11.63
C ILE A 101 -5.61 -25.29 12.15
N ARG A 102 -5.40 -25.22 13.47
CA ARG A 102 -4.06 -25.10 14.07
C ARG A 102 -3.15 -26.26 13.68
N TRP A 103 -3.69 -27.50 13.74
CA TRP A 103 -2.97 -28.68 13.31
C TRP A 103 -2.56 -28.58 11.85
N ASN A 104 -3.53 -28.42 10.96
CA ASN A 104 -3.28 -28.40 9.52
C ASN A 104 -2.32 -27.28 9.09
N ALA A 105 -2.43 -26.11 9.69
CA ALA A 105 -1.51 -25.00 9.43
C ALA A 105 -0.07 -25.33 9.87
N ALA A 106 0.10 -25.92 11.05
CA ALA A 106 1.41 -26.31 11.54
C ALA A 106 2.01 -27.46 10.73
N ILE A 107 1.19 -28.46 10.38
CA ILE A 107 1.62 -29.61 9.57
C ILE A 107 2.02 -29.19 8.16
N MET A 108 1.29 -28.26 7.52
CA MET A 108 1.65 -27.73 6.21
C MET A 108 3.05 -27.10 6.23
N VAL A 109 3.32 -26.23 7.21
CA VAL A 109 4.64 -25.62 7.37
C VAL A 109 5.72 -26.65 7.70
N HIS A 110 5.41 -27.63 8.56
CA HIS A 110 6.33 -28.69 8.94
C HIS A 110 6.67 -29.61 7.76
N ARG A 111 5.67 -30.06 6.99
CA ARG A 111 5.87 -30.91 5.79
C ARG A 111 6.69 -30.19 4.72
N ALA A 112 6.59 -28.86 4.62
CA ALA A 112 7.42 -28.05 3.74
C ALA A 112 8.92 -28.05 4.11
N GLN A 113 9.29 -28.51 5.32
CA GLN A 113 10.67 -28.70 5.76
C GLN A 113 11.20 -30.13 5.57
N ARG A 114 10.42 -31.04 4.96
CA ARG A 114 10.85 -32.43 4.73
C ARG A 114 12.13 -32.50 3.89
N PRO A 115 12.94 -33.56 4.06
CA PRO A 115 14.15 -33.79 3.26
C PRO A 115 13.87 -33.67 1.76
N GLY A 116 14.74 -32.99 1.04
CA GLY A 116 14.63 -32.75 -0.41
C GLY A 116 13.76 -31.57 -0.83
N ILE A 117 13.03 -30.93 0.09
CA ILE A 117 12.20 -29.74 -0.15
C ILE A 117 12.75 -28.53 0.60
N GLY A 118 12.60 -28.43 1.92
CA GLY A 118 13.24 -27.43 2.74
C GLY A 118 12.82 -25.97 2.50
N VAL A 119 11.62 -25.71 1.94
CA VAL A 119 11.18 -24.35 1.57
C VAL A 119 10.65 -23.51 2.75
N GLY A 120 10.40 -24.15 3.88
CA GLY A 120 10.05 -23.46 5.13
C GLY A 120 8.63 -22.94 5.23
N GLY A 121 8.50 -21.86 5.98
CA GLY A 121 7.23 -21.20 6.29
C GLY A 121 7.26 -20.58 7.67
N HIS A 122 6.19 -19.88 8.02
CA HIS A 122 5.98 -19.29 9.33
C HIS A 122 4.67 -19.79 9.94
N ILE A 123 4.69 -20.14 11.21
CA ILE A 123 3.50 -20.65 11.93
C ILE A 123 3.20 -19.83 13.19
N SER A 124 4.21 -19.21 13.78
CA SER A 124 4.11 -18.55 15.09
C SER A 124 3.13 -17.38 15.12
N THR A 125 3.02 -16.63 14.01
CA THR A 125 2.06 -15.52 13.86
C THR A 125 0.63 -16.05 13.82
N TYR A 126 0.35 -17.06 12.99
CA TYR A 126 -0.99 -17.65 12.97
C TYR A 126 -1.32 -18.30 14.33
N ALA A 127 -0.39 -19.00 14.94
CA ALA A 127 -0.59 -19.60 16.27
C ALA A 127 -1.04 -18.55 17.29
N SER A 128 -0.51 -17.31 17.23
CA SER A 128 -0.96 -16.22 18.10
C SER A 128 -2.34 -15.66 17.72
N SER A 129 -2.68 -15.60 16.44
CA SER A 129 -3.87 -14.91 15.92
C SER A 129 -5.07 -15.82 15.61
N ALA A 130 -4.94 -17.15 15.76
CA ALA A 130 -5.98 -18.10 15.37
C ALA A 130 -7.37 -17.80 15.95
N SER A 131 -7.47 -17.39 17.22
CA SER A 131 -8.77 -17.02 17.81
C SER A 131 -9.33 -15.73 17.23
N LEU A 132 -8.46 -14.78 16.87
CA LEU A 132 -8.85 -13.52 16.22
C LEU A 132 -9.53 -13.80 14.87
N TYR A 133 -8.93 -14.69 14.05
CA TYR A 133 -9.51 -15.07 12.76
C TYR A 133 -10.78 -15.88 12.89
N GLU A 134 -10.81 -16.87 13.76
CA GLU A 134 -11.95 -17.79 13.85
C GLU A 134 -13.23 -17.11 14.35
N VAL A 135 -13.13 -16.20 15.30
CA VAL A 135 -14.27 -15.34 15.69
C VAL A 135 -14.76 -14.50 14.50
N GLY A 136 -13.85 -13.97 13.71
CA GLY A 136 -14.17 -13.25 12.47
C GLY A 136 -14.89 -14.14 11.46
N PHE A 137 -14.31 -15.30 11.14
CA PHE A 137 -14.89 -16.24 10.16
C PHE A 137 -16.26 -16.76 10.57
N ASN A 138 -16.46 -17.05 11.84
CA ASN A 138 -17.70 -17.67 12.31
C ASN A 138 -18.82 -16.68 12.60
N HIS A 139 -18.52 -15.39 12.87
CA HIS A 139 -19.52 -14.45 13.36
C HIS A 139 -19.58 -13.09 12.64
N PHE A 140 -18.52 -12.66 11.96
CA PHE A 140 -18.46 -11.27 11.48
C PHE A 140 -18.14 -11.12 9.99
N PHE A 141 -17.13 -11.80 9.44
CA PHE A 141 -16.70 -11.57 8.06
C PHE A 141 -17.78 -11.96 7.07
N ARG A 142 -18.37 -10.97 6.43
CA ARG A 142 -19.40 -11.19 5.42
C ARG A 142 -18.76 -11.65 4.11
N GLY A 143 -19.28 -12.73 3.54
CA GLY A 143 -18.83 -13.28 2.27
C GLY A 143 -19.40 -12.51 1.07
N PRO A 144 -18.90 -12.78 -0.14
CA PRO A 144 -19.26 -12.01 -1.34
C PRO A 144 -20.73 -12.06 -1.74
N ASP A 145 -21.51 -13.06 -1.28
CA ASP A 145 -22.94 -13.20 -1.57
C ASP A 145 -23.83 -12.50 -0.52
N ALA A 146 -23.22 -11.83 0.47
CA ALA A 146 -23.97 -11.03 1.44
C ALA A 146 -24.63 -9.81 0.76
N PRO A 147 -25.83 -9.37 1.24
CA PRO A 147 -26.46 -8.16 0.71
C PRO A 147 -25.53 -6.93 0.75
N GLY A 148 -25.42 -6.20 -0.35
CA GLY A 148 -24.48 -5.07 -0.48
C GLY A 148 -23.02 -5.46 -0.74
N GLY A 149 -22.71 -6.76 -0.89
CA GLY A 149 -21.36 -7.30 -1.07
C GLY A 149 -20.69 -7.72 0.24
N GLY A 150 -19.60 -8.49 0.13
CA GLY A 150 -18.84 -9.00 1.26
C GLY A 150 -17.90 -7.97 1.88
N ASP A 151 -17.42 -8.28 3.07
CA ASP A 151 -16.37 -7.53 3.72
C ASP A 151 -15.02 -7.76 3.05
N GLN A 152 -14.13 -6.79 3.21
CA GLN A 152 -12.78 -6.81 2.68
C GLN A 152 -11.81 -7.06 3.84
N VAL A 153 -11.04 -8.14 3.77
CA VAL A 153 -10.18 -8.57 4.88
C VAL A 153 -8.72 -8.58 4.44
N TYR A 154 -7.93 -7.71 5.04
CA TYR A 154 -6.48 -7.69 4.94
C TYR A 154 -5.90 -8.66 5.97
N PHE A 155 -5.63 -9.88 5.54
CA PHE A 155 -5.05 -10.91 6.39
C PHE A 155 -3.56 -10.64 6.61
N GLN A 156 -3.08 -10.72 7.85
CA GLN A 156 -1.65 -10.56 8.11
C GLN A 156 -0.84 -11.61 7.32
N GLY A 157 0.18 -11.17 6.57
CA GLY A 157 0.89 -12.01 5.62
C GLY A 157 1.43 -13.30 6.23
N HIS A 158 2.07 -13.22 7.39
CA HIS A 158 2.64 -14.37 8.10
C HIS A 158 1.59 -15.33 8.71
N ALA A 159 0.30 -14.97 8.67
CA ALA A 159 -0.79 -15.82 9.12
C ALA A 159 -1.45 -16.63 7.99
N SER A 160 -1.00 -16.50 6.74
CA SER A 160 -1.52 -17.24 5.58
C SER A 160 -1.69 -18.74 5.78
N PRO A 161 -0.79 -19.47 6.51
CA PRO A 161 -0.99 -20.91 6.75
C PRO A 161 -2.33 -21.24 7.40
N GLY A 162 -2.80 -20.42 8.32
CA GLY A 162 -4.10 -20.64 8.96
C GLY A 162 -5.28 -20.40 8.03
N VAL A 163 -5.17 -19.43 7.14
CA VAL A 163 -6.21 -19.16 6.12
C VAL A 163 -6.29 -20.31 5.11
N TYR A 164 -5.16 -20.87 4.69
CA TYR A 164 -5.12 -22.06 3.84
C TYR A 164 -5.69 -23.30 4.54
N ALA A 165 -5.31 -23.52 5.81
CA ALA A 165 -5.85 -24.62 6.59
C ALA A 165 -7.36 -24.51 6.81
N ARG A 166 -7.90 -23.30 7.00
CA ARG A 166 -9.35 -23.02 7.04
C ARG A 166 -10.01 -23.35 5.70
N ALA A 167 -9.42 -22.89 4.60
CA ALA A 167 -9.95 -23.15 3.26
C ALA A 167 -9.92 -24.65 2.91
N PHE A 168 -8.92 -25.39 3.40
CA PHE A 168 -8.88 -26.85 3.28
C PHE A 168 -10.05 -27.51 4.03
N LEU A 169 -10.33 -27.13 5.27
CA LEU A 169 -11.48 -27.64 6.00
C LEU A 169 -12.81 -27.26 5.34
N GLU A 170 -12.90 -26.10 4.68
CA GLU A 170 -14.08 -25.70 3.90
C GLU A 170 -14.22 -26.45 2.56
N GLY A 171 -13.26 -27.34 2.21
CA GLY A 171 -13.24 -28.07 0.95
C GLY A 171 -12.82 -27.24 -0.27
N ARG A 172 -12.23 -26.07 -0.07
CA ARG A 172 -11.77 -25.15 -1.12
C ARG A 172 -10.35 -25.43 -1.60
N LEU A 173 -9.55 -26.09 -0.78
CA LEU A 173 -8.21 -26.55 -1.07
C LEU A 173 -8.10 -28.03 -0.80
N SER A 174 -7.27 -28.73 -1.59
CA SER A 174 -6.94 -30.15 -1.41
C SER A 174 -5.67 -30.33 -0.58
N GLU A 175 -5.45 -31.55 -0.06
CA GLU A 175 -4.18 -31.91 0.58
C GLU A 175 -2.97 -31.72 -0.34
N GLY A 176 -3.12 -32.06 -1.63
CA GLY A 176 -2.06 -31.88 -2.63
C GLY A 176 -1.66 -30.41 -2.79
N GLN A 177 -2.64 -29.49 -2.75
CA GLN A 177 -2.33 -28.05 -2.77
C GLN A 177 -1.62 -27.59 -1.49
N LEU A 178 -2.01 -28.09 -0.31
CA LEU A 178 -1.29 -27.80 0.94
C LEU A 178 0.15 -28.33 0.90
N ASP A 179 0.37 -29.54 0.33
CA ASP A 179 1.71 -30.11 0.15
C ASP A 179 2.60 -29.31 -0.81
N GLY A 180 1.98 -28.57 -1.72
CA GLY A 180 2.62 -27.59 -2.62
C GLY A 180 2.87 -26.22 -1.98
N PHE A 181 2.70 -26.05 -0.67
CA PHE A 181 2.96 -24.76 -0.02
C PHE A 181 4.40 -24.29 -0.28
N ARG A 182 4.52 -23.06 -0.82
CA ARG A 182 5.78 -22.44 -1.28
C ARG A 182 6.48 -23.17 -2.43
N GLN A 183 5.76 -23.98 -3.19
CA GLN A 183 6.27 -24.71 -4.35
C GLN A 183 5.43 -24.42 -5.60
N GLU A 184 5.24 -23.15 -5.94
CA GLU A 184 4.37 -22.69 -7.01
C GLU A 184 4.70 -23.30 -8.38
N LEU A 185 5.98 -23.59 -8.64
CA LEU A 185 6.48 -24.12 -9.91
C LEU A 185 6.89 -25.59 -9.85
N SER A 186 7.45 -26.03 -8.73
CA SER A 186 8.08 -27.35 -8.60
C SER A 186 7.11 -28.46 -8.15
N HIS A 187 5.95 -28.10 -7.61
CA HIS A 187 4.94 -29.08 -7.19
C HIS A 187 4.08 -29.52 -8.38
N PRO A 188 3.85 -30.84 -8.57
CA PRO A 188 2.96 -31.34 -9.62
C PRO A 188 1.53 -30.78 -9.48
N GLY A 189 1.03 -30.12 -10.51
CA GLY A 189 -0.28 -29.44 -10.48
C GLY A 189 -0.27 -28.01 -9.92
N GLY A 190 0.91 -27.46 -9.65
CA GLY A 190 1.11 -26.13 -9.05
C GLY A 190 0.95 -26.12 -7.53
N GLY A 191 1.63 -25.20 -6.87
CA GLY A 191 1.58 -25.01 -5.43
C GLY A 191 0.78 -23.76 -5.03
N ILE A 192 0.77 -23.48 -3.73
CA ILE A 192 0.16 -22.27 -3.17
C ILE A 192 1.23 -21.30 -2.67
N PRO A 193 1.01 -19.97 -2.79
CA PRO A 193 2.02 -18.96 -2.47
C PRO A 193 2.31 -18.88 -0.98
N SER A 194 3.48 -18.33 -0.65
CA SER A 194 3.95 -18.13 0.73
C SER A 194 3.02 -17.24 1.54
N TYR A 195 2.46 -16.23 0.88
CA TYR A 195 1.73 -15.12 1.50
C TYR A 195 0.53 -14.77 0.64
N PRO A 196 -0.35 -13.84 1.10
CA PRO A 196 -1.42 -13.33 0.27
C PRO A 196 -0.87 -12.62 -0.98
N HIS A 197 -0.96 -13.28 -2.12
CA HIS A 197 -0.55 -12.76 -3.43
C HIS A 197 -1.69 -12.93 -4.44
N PRO A 198 -2.50 -11.89 -4.69
CA PRO A 198 -3.58 -11.94 -5.67
C PRO A 198 -3.10 -12.37 -7.06
N ARG A 199 -1.93 -11.91 -7.50
CA ARG A 199 -1.36 -12.29 -8.80
C ARG A 199 -1.02 -13.77 -8.91
N LEU A 200 -0.58 -14.41 -7.83
CA LEU A 200 -0.18 -15.83 -7.82
C LEU A 200 -1.37 -16.76 -7.53
N MET A 201 -2.43 -16.25 -6.88
CA MET A 201 -3.64 -17.02 -6.56
C MET A 201 -4.89 -16.16 -6.79
N PRO A 202 -5.20 -15.80 -8.06
CA PRO A 202 -6.13 -14.72 -8.42
C PRO A 202 -7.61 -15.00 -8.15
N TRP A 203 -7.97 -16.22 -7.83
CA TRP A 203 -9.33 -16.61 -7.43
C TRP A 203 -9.55 -16.62 -5.93
N PHE A 204 -8.48 -16.46 -5.13
CA PHE A 204 -8.49 -16.61 -3.69
C PHE A 204 -8.18 -15.30 -2.96
N TRP A 205 -6.95 -14.76 -3.13
CA TRP A 205 -6.50 -13.58 -2.41
C TRP A 205 -7.02 -12.28 -3.05
N GLN A 206 -7.43 -11.34 -2.20
CA GLN A 206 -7.85 -10.00 -2.64
C GLN A 206 -6.76 -8.96 -2.45
N PHE A 207 -6.01 -9.04 -1.35
CA PHE A 207 -5.06 -8.00 -0.92
C PHE A 207 -3.71 -8.61 -0.55
N PRO A 208 -2.59 -8.10 -1.10
CA PRO A 208 -1.25 -8.44 -0.65
C PRO A 208 -0.92 -7.65 0.62
N THR A 209 -0.35 -8.31 1.62
CA THR A 209 -0.15 -7.74 2.96
C THR A 209 1.22 -8.02 3.56
N VAL A 210 2.14 -8.62 2.79
CA VAL A 210 3.41 -9.07 3.33
C VAL A 210 4.46 -7.97 3.42
N SER A 211 4.40 -6.94 2.57
CA SER A 211 5.20 -5.74 2.77
C SER A 211 4.59 -4.96 3.94
N MET A 212 5.30 -5.02 5.08
CA MET A 212 4.79 -4.47 6.35
C MET A 212 4.52 -2.97 6.23
N GLY A 213 3.41 -2.51 6.80
CA GLY A 213 2.97 -1.12 6.75
C GLY A 213 2.04 -0.80 5.57
N LEU A 214 2.19 -1.45 4.41
CA LEU A 214 1.31 -1.19 3.25
C LEU A 214 -0.11 -1.71 3.46
N GLY A 215 -0.28 -2.84 4.19
CA GLY A 215 -1.59 -3.39 4.52
C GLY A 215 -2.48 -2.41 5.29
N PRO A 216 -2.03 -1.87 6.44
CA PRO A 216 -2.76 -0.86 7.20
C PRO A 216 -3.09 0.39 6.39
N LEU A 217 -2.10 0.94 5.67
CA LEU A 217 -2.29 2.10 4.80
C LEU A 217 -3.38 1.84 3.76
N SER A 218 -3.24 0.76 3.00
CA SER A 218 -4.20 0.39 1.95
C SER A 218 -5.61 0.12 2.50
N ALA A 219 -5.72 -0.47 3.69
CA ALA A 219 -7.01 -0.71 4.33
C ALA A 219 -7.77 0.59 4.66
N ILE A 220 -7.07 1.64 5.11
CA ILE A 220 -7.66 2.96 5.36
C ILE A 220 -8.22 3.53 4.04
N TYR A 221 -7.42 3.54 2.98
CA TYR A 221 -7.84 4.09 1.69
C TYR A 221 -8.88 3.21 0.99
N GLN A 222 -8.88 1.90 1.21
CA GLN A 222 -9.95 1.02 0.76
C GLN A 222 -11.28 1.34 1.46
N ALA A 223 -11.28 1.53 2.78
CA ALA A 223 -12.47 1.92 3.54
C ALA A 223 -13.02 3.28 3.10
N ARG A 224 -12.13 4.23 2.83
CA ARG A 224 -12.47 5.53 2.26
C ARG A 224 -13.07 5.39 0.87
N PHE A 225 -12.47 4.55 0.02
CA PHE A 225 -12.94 4.31 -1.34
C PHE A 225 -14.32 3.63 -1.37
N ASN A 226 -14.61 2.76 -0.40
CA ASN A 226 -15.96 2.21 -0.23
C ASN A 226 -16.98 3.34 0.00
N LYS A 227 -16.72 4.28 0.91
CA LYS A 227 -17.58 5.45 1.12
C LYS A 227 -17.67 6.33 -0.12
N TYR A 228 -16.58 6.52 -0.85
CA TYR A 228 -16.55 7.25 -2.12
C TYR A 228 -17.53 6.63 -3.15
N LEU A 229 -17.50 5.33 -3.37
CA LEU A 229 -18.41 4.65 -4.30
C LEU A 229 -19.88 4.81 -3.89
N HIS A 230 -20.17 4.69 -2.58
CA HIS A 230 -21.50 4.88 -2.03
C HIS A 230 -21.99 6.32 -2.23
N ASN A 231 -21.19 7.30 -1.83
CA ASN A 231 -21.54 8.71 -1.89
C ASN A 231 -21.72 9.21 -3.33
N ARG A 232 -21.02 8.61 -4.29
CA ARG A 232 -21.19 8.89 -5.71
C ARG A 232 -22.35 8.11 -6.37
N GLY A 233 -23.04 7.27 -5.63
CA GLY A 233 -24.13 6.44 -6.15
C GLY A 233 -23.68 5.38 -7.17
N ILE A 234 -22.39 5.03 -7.22
CA ILE A 234 -21.85 4.00 -8.13
C ILE A 234 -22.20 2.61 -7.61
N LYS A 235 -22.04 2.38 -6.31
CA LYS A 235 -22.35 1.13 -5.64
C LYS A 235 -22.79 1.38 -4.20
N ASP A 236 -23.81 0.66 -3.74
CA ASP A 236 -24.15 0.64 -2.32
C ASP A 236 -23.15 -0.24 -1.54
N THR A 237 -22.24 0.41 -0.84
CA THR A 237 -21.23 -0.21 0.03
C THR A 237 -21.49 0.07 1.52
N SER A 238 -22.68 0.60 1.86
CA SER A 238 -23.02 1.04 3.21
C SER A 238 -22.89 -0.04 4.29
N GLN A 239 -22.99 -1.32 3.88
CA GLN A 239 -22.87 -2.46 4.79
C GLN A 239 -21.51 -3.15 4.73
N GLN A 240 -20.60 -2.73 3.82
CA GLN A 240 -19.28 -3.35 3.69
C GLN A 240 -18.30 -2.79 4.72
N ARG A 241 -17.56 -3.67 5.35
CA ARG A 241 -16.48 -3.31 6.26
C ARG A 241 -15.12 -3.72 5.70
N VAL A 242 -14.12 -2.97 6.11
CA VAL A 242 -12.71 -3.29 5.88
C VAL A 242 -12.10 -3.71 7.21
N TRP A 243 -11.58 -4.92 7.27
CA TRP A 243 -10.88 -5.48 8.40
C TRP A 243 -9.39 -5.57 8.08
N ALA A 244 -8.52 -5.09 8.95
CA ALA A 244 -7.08 -5.24 8.79
C ALA A 244 -6.46 -5.88 10.03
N PHE A 245 -5.77 -7.01 9.82
CA PHE A 245 -5.05 -7.74 10.86
C PHE A 245 -3.58 -7.37 10.81
N LEU A 246 -3.09 -6.81 11.90
CA LEU A 246 -1.79 -6.15 12.00
C LEU A 246 -0.98 -6.78 13.13
N GLY A 247 0.36 -6.80 12.99
CA GLY A 247 1.26 -7.08 14.10
C GLY A 247 1.57 -5.82 14.90
N ASP A 248 1.82 -5.99 16.21
CA ASP A 248 2.29 -4.89 17.06
C ASP A 248 3.67 -4.36 16.62
N GLY A 249 4.55 -5.23 16.12
CA GLY A 249 5.82 -4.82 15.53
C GLY A 249 5.70 -4.14 14.16
N GLU A 250 4.64 -4.44 13.40
CA GLU A 250 4.32 -3.76 12.14
C GLU A 250 3.95 -2.29 12.33
N MET A 251 3.51 -1.92 13.53
CA MET A 251 3.20 -0.54 13.87
C MET A 251 4.45 0.35 14.01
N ASP A 252 5.66 -0.22 13.89
CA ASP A 252 6.91 0.55 13.77
C ASP A 252 7.10 1.14 12.37
N GLU A 253 6.44 0.60 11.33
CA GLU A 253 6.47 1.14 9.98
C GLU A 253 5.71 2.48 9.91
N VAL A 254 6.31 3.44 9.21
CA VAL A 254 5.75 4.79 9.07
C VAL A 254 4.39 4.74 8.34
N GLU A 255 4.27 3.89 7.34
CA GLU A 255 3.06 3.67 6.57
C GLU A 255 1.90 3.15 7.44
N SER A 256 2.17 2.33 8.44
CA SER A 256 1.15 1.79 9.37
C SER A 256 0.42 2.89 10.13
N VAL A 257 1.09 3.99 10.43
CA VAL A 257 0.56 5.09 11.25
C VAL A 257 0.30 6.36 10.46
N GLY A 258 0.78 6.45 9.22
CA GLY A 258 0.77 7.67 8.44
C GLY A 258 -0.62 8.25 8.13
N ALA A 259 -1.64 7.40 8.02
CA ALA A 259 -2.99 7.81 7.60
C ALA A 259 -4.06 7.67 8.69
N ILE A 260 -3.71 7.31 9.92
CA ILE A 260 -4.70 7.09 11.00
C ILE A 260 -5.52 8.35 11.30
N GLY A 261 -4.91 9.53 11.18
CA GLY A 261 -5.61 10.82 11.36
C GLY A 261 -6.65 11.09 10.26
N LEU A 262 -6.39 10.67 9.01
CA LEU A 262 -7.36 10.75 7.93
C LEU A 262 -8.57 9.86 8.20
N ALA A 263 -8.35 8.64 8.65
CA ALA A 263 -9.44 7.70 8.94
C ALA A 263 -10.44 8.27 9.96
N ALA A 264 -9.95 8.92 11.01
CA ALA A 264 -10.80 9.57 12.00
C ALA A 264 -11.50 10.83 11.46
N ARG A 265 -10.77 11.69 10.73
CA ARG A 265 -11.31 12.91 10.13
C ARG A 265 -12.44 12.64 9.13
N GLU A 266 -12.35 11.56 8.38
CA GLU A 266 -13.39 11.13 7.42
C GLU A 266 -14.41 10.16 8.02
N GLU A 267 -14.36 9.96 9.36
CA GLU A 267 -15.32 9.14 10.11
C GLU A 267 -15.49 7.74 9.51
N LEU A 268 -14.37 7.05 9.23
CA LEU A 268 -14.39 5.74 8.57
C LEU A 268 -14.87 4.64 9.53
N ASP A 269 -16.15 4.66 9.91
CA ASP A 269 -16.78 3.67 10.79
C ASP A 269 -16.96 2.28 10.16
N ASN A 270 -16.64 2.17 8.88
CA ASN A 270 -16.53 0.91 8.17
C ASN A 270 -15.14 0.27 8.24
N LEU A 271 -14.21 0.83 9.04
CA LEU A 271 -12.83 0.34 9.19
C LEU A 271 -12.60 -0.22 10.59
N VAL A 272 -12.08 -1.45 10.65
CA VAL A 272 -11.68 -2.12 11.90
C VAL A 272 -10.25 -2.63 11.79
N PHE A 273 -9.35 -2.12 12.63
CA PHE A 273 -8.02 -2.68 12.81
C PHE A 273 -8.03 -3.67 13.97
N VAL A 274 -7.37 -4.82 13.78
CA VAL A 274 -7.17 -5.84 14.81
C VAL A 274 -5.67 -6.05 14.99
N VAL A 275 -5.11 -5.46 16.03
CA VAL A 275 -3.68 -5.58 16.32
C VAL A 275 -3.43 -6.84 17.15
N ASN A 276 -2.71 -7.78 16.56
CA ASN A 276 -2.22 -8.99 17.21
C ASN A 276 -0.99 -8.65 18.07
N ALA A 277 -1.23 -8.16 19.28
CA ALA A 277 -0.19 -7.73 20.20
C ALA A 277 0.42 -8.91 20.95
N ASN A 278 1.28 -9.64 20.25
CA ASN A 278 2.03 -10.78 20.83
C ASN A 278 3.31 -10.36 21.56
N LEU A 279 3.63 -9.06 21.56
CA LEU A 279 4.74 -8.37 22.23
C LEU A 279 6.13 -8.63 21.65
N GLN A 280 6.22 -9.34 20.50
CA GLN A 280 7.48 -9.79 19.94
C GLN A 280 7.65 -9.43 18.46
N ARG A 281 8.85 -8.92 18.13
CA ARG A 281 9.37 -8.82 16.77
C ARG A 281 10.06 -10.14 16.36
N LEU A 282 10.92 -10.04 15.33
CA LEU A 282 11.73 -11.16 14.85
C LEU A 282 12.80 -11.55 15.87
N ASP A 283 13.52 -10.59 16.41
CA ASP A 283 14.72 -10.79 17.25
C ASP A 283 14.42 -10.70 18.75
N GLY A 284 13.31 -10.13 19.16
CA GLY A 284 13.02 -9.89 20.56
C GLY A 284 11.70 -9.15 20.81
N PRO A 285 11.52 -8.53 21.99
CA PRO A 285 10.30 -7.81 22.31
C PRO A 285 10.15 -6.53 21.47
N VAL A 286 8.90 -6.14 21.18
CA VAL A 286 8.58 -4.86 20.51
C VAL A 286 8.98 -3.69 21.42
N ARG A 287 8.58 -3.76 22.70
CA ARG A 287 8.90 -2.74 23.73
C ARG A 287 9.27 -3.42 25.04
N GLY A 288 10.50 -3.94 25.13
CA GLY A 288 10.94 -4.72 26.29
C GLY A 288 10.71 -4.02 27.64
N ASN A 289 11.16 -2.78 27.79
CA ASN A 289 11.00 -1.95 28.99
C ASN A 289 9.71 -1.11 29.01
N GLY A 290 8.96 -1.10 27.91
CA GLY A 290 7.73 -0.34 27.70
C GLY A 290 6.49 -1.23 27.68
N LYS A 291 5.40 -0.64 27.16
CA LYS A 291 4.10 -1.31 26.99
C LYS A 291 3.50 -0.91 25.65
N VAL A 292 3.68 -1.73 24.63
CA VAL A 292 3.25 -1.43 23.26
C VAL A 292 1.74 -1.17 23.17
N ILE A 293 0.91 -1.92 23.91
CA ILE A 293 -0.55 -1.72 23.91
C ILE A 293 -0.91 -0.32 24.41
N GLN A 294 -0.23 0.18 25.44
CA GLN A 294 -0.48 1.51 25.99
C GLN A 294 0.02 2.63 25.07
N GLU A 295 1.14 2.41 24.39
CA GLU A 295 1.62 3.32 23.34
C GLU A 295 0.63 3.41 22.19
N LEU A 296 0.17 2.26 21.67
CA LEU A 296 -0.81 2.21 20.60
C LEU A 296 -2.17 2.78 21.01
N GLU A 297 -2.64 2.50 22.25
CA GLU A 297 -3.85 3.13 22.77
C GLU A 297 -3.75 4.65 22.73
N SER A 298 -2.62 5.20 23.19
CA SER A 298 -2.38 6.66 23.20
C SER A 298 -2.36 7.24 21.78
N LEU A 299 -1.73 6.54 20.85
CA LEU A 299 -1.62 6.94 19.43
C LEU A 299 -3.01 6.99 18.77
N PHE A 300 -3.77 5.91 18.83
CA PHE A 300 -5.08 5.81 18.19
C PHE A 300 -6.14 6.71 18.85
N ARG A 301 -6.14 6.83 20.19
CA ARG A 301 -7.02 7.78 20.87
C ARG A 301 -6.70 9.23 20.50
N GLY A 302 -5.40 9.56 20.43
CA GLY A 302 -4.95 10.89 19.98
C GLY A 302 -5.36 11.23 18.55
N ALA A 303 -5.47 10.22 17.71
CA ALA A 303 -5.95 10.35 16.34
C ALA A 303 -7.48 10.34 16.18
N GLY A 304 -8.24 10.10 17.25
CA GLY A 304 -9.71 10.12 17.22
C GLY A 304 -10.38 8.77 16.94
N TRP A 305 -9.67 7.66 17.14
CA TRP A 305 -10.22 6.31 16.98
C TRP A 305 -10.93 5.81 18.23
N ASN A 306 -11.93 4.98 18.05
CA ASN A 306 -12.45 4.10 19.10
C ASN A 306 -11.41 3.00 19.39
N VAL A 307 -10.96 2.87 20.62
CA VAL A 307 -9.93 1.91 21.03
C VAL A 307 -10.51 0.89 22.01
N ILE A 308 -10.47 -0.37 21.62
CA ILE A 308 -10.93 -1.51 22.43
C ILE A 308 -9.74 -2.39 22.79
N LYS A 309 -9.38 -2.45 24.07
CA LYS A 309 -8.34 -3.35 24.57
C LYS A 309 -8.93 -4.69 24.99
N VAL A 310 -8.28 -5.78 24.55
CA VAL A 310 -8.59 -7.17 24.92
C VAL A 310 -7.31 -7.81 25.47
N VAL A 311 -7.01 -7.50 26.73
CA VAL A 311 -5.72 -7.81 27.37
C VAL A 311 -5.77 -9.14 28.14
N TRP A 312 -6.84 -9.36 28.89
CA TRP A 312 -6.98 -10.49 29.80
C TRP A 312 -8.18 -11.37 29.45
N GLY A 313 -8.00 -12.69 29.54
CA GLY A 313 -9.06 -13.66 29.35
C GLY A 313 -9.96 -13.77 30.59
N ARG A 314 -11.10 -14.45 30.46
CA ARG A 314 -12.16 -14.54 31.49
C ARG A 314 -11.71 -15.08 32.84
N LYS A 315 -10.64 -15.88 32.93
CA LYS A 315 -10.09 -16.34 34.21
C LYS A 315 -9.50 -15.23 35.09
N TRP A 316 -9.17 -14.08 34.50
CA TRP A 316 -8.73 -12.91 35.21
C TRP A 316 -9.89 -12.12 35.84
N ASP A 317 -11.13 -12.33 35.39
CA ASP A 317 -12.29 -11.55 35.82
C ASP A 317 -12.54 -11.71 37.33
N GLU A 318 -12.38 -12.93 37.86
CA GLU A 318 -12.51 -13.19 39.30
C GLU A 318 -11.42 -12.49 40.13
N LEU A 319 -10.16 -12.52 39.66
CA LEU A 319 -9.05 -11.85 40.32
C LEU A 319 -9.24 -10.33 40.33
N LEU A 320 -9.68 -9.77 39.20
CA LEU A 320 -9.96 -8.34 39.08
C LEU A 320 -11.17 -7.91 39.92
N ALA A 321 -12.21 -8.75 40.00
CA ALA A 321 -13.37 -8.47 40.88
C ALA A 321 -13.01 -8.48 42.38
N ASN A 322 -11.99 -9.24 42.77
CA ASN A 322 -11.49 -9.31 44.13
C ASN A 322 -10.39 -8.27 44.44
N ASP A 323 -9.88 -7.54 43.44
CA ASP A 323 -8.85 -6.50 43.61
C ASP A 323 -9.47 -5.18 44.10
N ARG A 324 -9.95 -5.18 45.34
CA ARG A 324 -10.66 -4.03 45.96
C ARG A 324 -9.80 -2.79 46.11
N ASP A 325 -8.50 -3.00 46.28
CA ASP A 325 -7.52 -1.93 46.54
C ASP A 325 -6.80 -1.48 45.27
N GLY A 326 -7.10 -2.09 44.12
CA GLY A 326 -6.44 -1.81 42.84
C GLY A 326 -4.97 -2.23 42.78
N ALA A 327 -4.52 -3.08 43.69
CA ALA A 327 -3.12 -3.53 43.73
C ALA A 327 -2.74 -4.37 42.51
N LEU A 328 -3.65 -5.24 42.03
CA LEU A 328 -3.46 -6.06 40.84
C LEU A 328 -3.45 -5.19 39.59
N VAL A 329 -4.39 -4.26 39.45
CA VAL A 329 -4.43 -3.30 38.34
C VAL A 329 -3.16 -2.46 38.32
N ASN A 330 -2.70 -1.98 39.47
CA ASN A 330 -1.43 -1.23 39.53
C ASN A 330 -0.23 -2.10 39.12
N LEU A 331 -0.20 -3.36 39.53
CA LEU A 331 0.83 -4.32 39.12
C LEU A 331 0.81 -4.56 37.60
N MET A 332 -0.38 -4.72 37.03
CA MET A 332 -0.56 -4.83 35.56
C MET A 332 -0.08 -3.55 34.84
N ASN A 333 -0.36 -2.37 35.39
CA ASN A 333 0.06 -1.10 34.80
C ASN A 333 1.58 -0.90 34.82
N THR A 334 2.26 -1.38 35.86
CA THR A 334 3.69 -1.14 36.06
C THR A 334 4.60 -2.24 35.51
N THR A 335 4.05 -3.42 35.18
CA THR A 335 4.83 -4.55 34.64
C THR A 335 5.15 -4.31 33.17
N PRO A 336 6.43 -4.29 32.76
CA PRO A 336 6.82 -4.10 31.36
C PRO A 336 6.50 -5.32 30.49
N ASP A 337 6.47 -5.14 29.18
CA ASP A 337 6.16 -6.21 28.22
C ASP A 337 7.18 -7.34 28.24
N GLY A 338 8.46 -7.05 28.51
CA GLY A 338 9.50 -8.04 28.65
C GLY A 338 9.23 -9.03 29.77
N ASP A 339 8.74 -8.55 30.93
CA ASP A 339 8.35 -9.43 32.04
C ASP A 339 7.12 -10.27 31.67
N PHE A 340 6.11 -9.69 31.02
CA PHE A 340 4.95 -10.46 30.54
C PHE A 340 5.31 -11.56 29.54
N GLN A 341 6.37 -11.35 28.73
CA GLN A 341 6.91 -12.37 27.86
C GLN A 341 7.57 -13.48 28.67
N THR A 342 8.43 -13.12 29.63
CA THR A 342 9.14 -14.06 30.51
C THR A 342 8.16 -14.90 31.32
N TYR A 343 7.13 -14.31 31.91
CA TYR A 343 6.09 -15.03 32.65
C TYR A 343 5.38 -16.11 31.81
N LYS A 344 5.28 -15.92 30.52
CA LYS A 344 4.69 -16.98 29.68
C LYS A 344 5.66 -18.07 29.31
N ALA A 345 6.95 -17.77 29.23
CA ALA A 345 8.02 -18.76 28.95
C ALA A 345 8.40 -19.61 30.17
N GLU A 346 8.08 -19.15 31.40
CA GLU A 346 8.33 -19.78 32.67
C GLU A 346 7.07 -20.51 33.20
N ASP A 347 7.16 -21.11 34.38
CA ASP A 347 6.07 -21.85 35.02
C ASP A 347 5.22 -20.99 35.97
N GLY A 348 4.16 -21.57 36.54
CA GLY A 348 3.26 -20.89 37.45
C GLY A 348 3.91 -20.51 38.78
N GLY A 349 4.91 -21.27 39.25
CA GLY A 349 5.68 -20.93 40.47
C GLY A 349 6.49 -19.65 40.25
N PHE A 350 7.13 -19.50 39.09
CA PHE A 350 7.84 -18.27 38.73
C PHE A 350 6.88 -17.07 38.67
N ILE A 351 5.69 -17.26 38.10
CA ILE A 351 4.67 -16.19 38.00
C ILE A 351 4.18 -15.82 39.42
N ARG A 352 3.95 -16.80 40.26
CA ARG A 352 3.55 -16.57 41.65
C ARG A 352 4.56 -15.70 42.40
N GLU A 353 5.86 -16.03 42.31
CA GLU A 353 6.93 -15.31 42.96
C GLU A 353 7.18 -13.94 42.37
N HIS A 354 7.35 -13.84 41.05
CA HIS A 354 7.88 -12.65 40.38
C HIS A 354 6.82 -11.68 39.86
N PHE A 355 5.55 -12.10 39.74
CA PHE A 355 4.42 -11.23 39.45
C PHE A 355 3.56 -11.00 40.67
N PHE A 356 2.80 -12.00 41.16
CA PHE A 356 1.88 -11.82 42.25
C PHE A 356 2.60 -11.53 43.58
N GLY A 357 3.79 -12.08 43.81
CA GLY A 357 4.62 -11.89 44.99
C GLY A 357 5.24 -10.51 45.16
N ARG A 358 5.16 -9.66 44.15
CA ARG A 358 5.67 -8.27 44.21
C ARG A 358 4.88 -7.36 45.15
N ASP A 359 3.63 -7.70 45.47
CA ASP A 359 2.79 -7.02 46.45
C ASP A 359 2.05 -8.05 47.29
N PRO A 360 2.10 -7.96 48.62
CA PRO A 360 1.42 -8.94 49.52
C PRO A 360 -0.09 -9.08 49.23
N ARG A 361 -0.73 -8.00 48.78
CA ARG A 361 -2.17 -8.01 48.44
C ARG A 361 -2.46 -8.84 47.20
N THR A 362 -1.61 -8.76 46.17
CA THR A 362 -1.74 -9.59 44.98
C THR A 362 -1.36 -11.05 45.23
N ALA A 363 -0.35 -11.32 46.06
CA ALA A 363 -0.01 -12.67 46.52
C ALA A 363 -1.20 -13.38 47.20
N LYS A 364 -1.97 -12.64 47.98
CA LYS A 364 -3.16 -13.15 48.68
C LYS A 364 -4.29 -13.54 47.74
N LEU A 365 -4.43 -12.86 46.57
CA LEU A 365 -5.47 -13.18 45.60
C LEU A 365 -5.29 -14.60 44.99
N VAL A 366 -4.09 -15.14 44.97
CA VAL A 366 -3.73 -16.46 44.42
C VAL A 366 -3.24 -17.45 45.48
N GLU A 367 -3.45 -17.17 46.79
CA GLU A 367 -2.93 -17.99 47.88
C GLU A 367 -3.42 -19.45 47.81
N GLY A 368 -4.68 -19.67 47.40
CA GLY A 368 -5.27 -21.01 47.25
C GLY A 368 -5.12 -21.65 45.86
N TRP A 369 -4.45 -20.99 44.92
CA TRP A 369 -4.31 -21.46 43.56
C TRP A 369 -3.07 -22.34 43.41
N SER A 370 -3.17 -23.40 42.62
CA SER A 370 -2.00 -24.19 42.17
C SER A 370 -1.18 -23.40 41.15
N ASP A 371 0.08 -23.79 40.95
CA ASP A 371 0.93 -23.20 39.92
C ASP A 371 0.39 -23.45 38.51
N ASP A 372 -0.26 -24.58 38.27
CA ASP A 372 -0.92 -24.89 36.98
C ASP A 372 -2.12 -23.96 36.73
N GLU A 373 -2.91 -23.61 37.76
CA GLU A 373 -4.01 -22.65 37.62
C GLU A 373 -3.48 -21.27 37.30
N ILE A 374 -2.40 -20.81 37.97
CA ILE A 374 -1.74 -19.52 37.68
C ILE A 374 -1.18 -19.53 36.23
N TRP A 375 -0.51 -20.59 35.81
CA TRP A 375 0.01 -20.72 34.46
C TRP A 375 -1.09 -20.75 33.40
N SER A 376 -2.28 -21.24 33.74
CA SER A 376 -3.47 -21.33 32.86
C SER A 376 -4.18 -20.00 32.64
N LEU A 377 -3.78 -18.92 33.31
CA LEU A 377 -4.30 -17.58 33.09
C LEU A 377 -3.99 -17.12 31.66
N GLN A 378 -5.03 -16.90 30.86
CA GLN A 378 -4.90 -16.60 29.43
C GLN A 378 -4.90 -15.11 29.16
N ARG A 379 -4.24 -14.72 28.06
CA ARG A 379 -4.38 -13.39 27.48
C ARG A 379 -5.70 -13.29 26.73
N GLY A 380 -6.26 -12.05 26.67
CA GLY A 380 -7.59 -11.79 26.11
C GLY A 380 -7.74 -12.15 24.63
N GLY A 381 -6.68 -11.99 23.84
CA GLY A 381 -6.67 -12.35 22.43
C GLY A 381 -6.81 -13.86 22.12
N HIS A 382 -6.85 -14.71 23.16
CA HIS A 382 -7.13 -16.14 23.05
C HIS A 382 -8.51 -16.55 23.60
N ASP A 383 -9.28 -15.57 24.12
CA ASP A 383 -10.62 -15.78 24.68
C ASP A 383 -11.71 -15.30 23.74
N TYR A 384 -12.45 -16.23 23.15
CA TYR A 384 -13.43 -15.84 22.12
C TYR A 384 -14.65 -15.09 22.61
N ARG A 385 -15.05 -15.20 23.87
CA ARG A 385 -16.13 -14.36 24.41
C ARG A 385 -15.69 -12.90 24.47
N LYS A 386 -14.48 -12.66 24.96
CA LYS A 386 -13.86 -11.33 24.98
C LYS A 386 -13.67 -10.77 23.58
N LEU A 387 -13.21 -11.59 22.64
CA LEU A 387 -13.05 -11.20 21.24
C LEU A 387 -14.38 -10.93 20.57
N TYR A 388 -15.38 -11.79 20.76
CA TYR A 388 -16.72 -11.57 20.22
C TYR A 388 -17.31 -10.25 20.72
N ALA A 389 -17.19 -9.95 22.02
CA ALA A 389 -17.62 -8.69 22.60
C ALA A 389 -16.94 -7.48 21.93
N ALA A 390 -15.62 -7.57 21.75
CA ALA A 390 -14.84 -6.51 21.09
C ALA A 390 -15.24 -6.30 19.61
N TYR A 391 -15.40 -7.39 18.86
CA TYR A 391 -15.80 -7.33 17.43
C TYR A 391 -17.23 -6.79 17.29
N LYS A 392 -18.15 -7.23 18.16
CA LYS A 392 -19.52 -6.71 18.20
C LYS A 392 -19.54 -5.21 18.48
N ALA A 393 -18.83 -4.76 19.49
CA ALA A 393 -18.70 -3.33 19.78
C ALA A 393 -18.08 -2.55 18.61
N ALA A 394 -17.07 -3.11 17.93
CA ALA A 394 -16.44 -2.48 16.77
C ALA A 394 -17.43 -2.31 15.59
N VAL A 395 -18.24 -3.32 15.28
CA VAL A 395 -19.20 -3.23 14.17
C VAL A 395 -20.44 -2.38 14.49
N GLU A 396 -20.70 -2.11 15.76
CA GLU A 396 -21.79 -1.23 16.24
C GLU A 396 -21.33 0.22 16.42
N THR A 397 -20.03 0.48 16.37
CA THR A 397 -19.48 1.84 16.46
C THR A 397 -19.78 2.61 15.18
N THR A 398 -20.25 3.84 15.31
CA THR A 398 -20.53 4.75 14.20
C THR A 398 -19.75 6.05 14.34
N GLY A 399 -19.47 6.73 13.21
CA GLY A 399 -18.81 8.03 13.15
C GLY A 399 -17.30 8.03 13.43
N GLN A 400 -16.67 6.88 13.69
CA GLN A 400 -15.23 6.78 13.89
C GLN A 400 -14.70 5.35 13.59
N PRO A 401 -13.47 5.22 13.11
CA PRO A 401 -12.83 3.92 12.93
C PRO A 401 -12.54 3.26 14.29
N THR A 402 -12.45 1.93 14.31
CA THR A 402 -12.16 1.17 15.53
C THR A 402 -10.84 0.41 15.43
N VAL A 403 -10.05 0.45 16.50
CA VAL A 403 -8.90 -0.45 16.69
C VAL A 403 -9.11 -1.35 17.89
N ILE A 404 -8.89 -2.65 17.70
CA ILE A 404 -8.89 -3.67 18.74
C ILE A 404 -7.45 -4.05 19.04
N LEU A 405 -6.98 -3.75 20.26
CA LEU A 405 -5.65 -4.10 20.73
C LEU A 405 -5.73 -5.43 21.49
N ALA A 406 -5.47 -6.54 20.81
CA ALA A 406 -5.64 -7.89 21.34
C ALA A 406 -4.31 -8.47 21.80
N LYS A 407 -4.12 -8.62 23.12
CA LYS A 407 -2.91 -9.23 23.70
C LYS A 407 -2.92 -10.74 23.46
N THR A 408 -1.90 -11.24 22.78
CA THR A 408 -1.73 -12.65 22.42
C THR A 408 -0.37 -13.20 22.86
N ILE A 409 -0.11 -14.45 22.53
CA ILE A 409 1.17 -15.13 22.80
C ILE A 409 1.72 -15.65 21.48
N LYS A 410 2.94 -15.24 21.14
CA LYS A 410 3.61 -15.74 19.93
C LYS A 410 3.84 -17.24 20.04
N GLY A 411 3.44 -18.02 19.02
CA GLY A 411 3.55 -19.46 19.05
C GLY A 411 2.57 -20.18 19.99
N HIS A 412 1.45 -19.54 20.36
CA HIS A 412 0.45 -20.10 21.26
C HIS A 412 -0.03 -21.51 20.84
N THR A 413 -0.04 -22.45 21.78
CA THR A 413 -0.36 -23.87 21.64
C THR A 413 0.69 -24.77 20.98
N LEU A 414 1.76 -24.24 20.41
CA LEU A 414 2.79 -25.04 19.74
C LEU A 414 3.71 -25.83 20.73
N GLY A 415 3.56 -25.62 22.01
CA GLY A 415 4.35 -26.29 23.05
C GLY A 415 5.28 -25.35 23.84
N ARG A 416 5.77 -25.83 24.99
CA ARG A 416 6.58 -25.00 25.92
C ARG A 416 7.90 -24.52 25.31
N HIS A 417 8.45 -25.26 24.33
CA HIS A 417 9.67 -24.85 23.63
C HIS A 417 9.47 -23.69 22.66
N PHE A 418 8.22 -23.38 22.29
CA PHE A 418 7.84 -22.39 21.29
C PHE A 418 7.18 -21.16 21.90
N GLU A 419 6.29 -21.34 22.89
CA GLU A 419 5.44 -20.25 23.37
C GLU A 419 6.23 -19.12 24.04
N GLY A 420 6.09 -17.87 23.52
CA GLY A 420 6.67 -16.68 24.11
C GLY A 420 8.19 -16.53 24.00
N ARG A 421 8.89 -17.44 23.33
CA ARG A 421 10.35 -17.38 23.22
C ARG A 421 10.79 -16.51 22.03
N ASN A 422 11.95 -15.85 22.14
CA ASN A 422 12.46 -14.99 21.07
C ASN A 422 12.77 -15.79 19.78
N ALA A 423 13.24 -17.03 19.90
CA ALA A 423 13.53 -17.90 18.76
C ALA A 423 12.28 -18.41 18.01
N THR A 424 11.08 -18.24 18.56
CA THR A 424 9.82 -18.82 18.04
C THR A 424 9.53 -18.43 16.58
N HIS A 425 9.91 -17.24 16.17
CA HIS A 425 9.68 -16.80 14.78
C HIS A 425 10.41 -17.67 13.75
N GLN A 426 11.60 -18.15 14.07
CA GLN A 426 12.43 -18.96 13.16
C GLN A 426 12.17 -20.47 13.28
N MET A 427 11.40 -20.92 14.26
CA MET A 427 11.10 -22.34 14.46
C MET A 427 10.10 -22.82 13.41
N LYS A 428 10.50 -23.79 12.60
CA LYS A 428 9.75 -24.26 11.42
C LYS A 428 9.51 -25.77 11.44
N LYS A 429 10.21 -26.50 12.27
CA LYS A 429 10.18 -27.96 12.33
C LYS A 429 9.91 -28.42 13.75
N LEU A 430 8.93 -29.31 13.88
CA LEU A 430 8.57 -29.98 15.12
C LEU A 430 9.31 -31.32 15.19
N THR A 431 9.82 -31.72 16.34
CA THR A 431 10.27 -33.10 16.57
C THR A 431 9.06 -34.03 16.66
N LEU A 432 9.30 -35.38 16.62
CA LEU A 432 8.20 -36.29 16.78
C LEU A 432 7.51 -36.17 18.15
N ASP A 433 8.27 -35.85 19.18
CA ASP A 433 7.73 -35.64 20.54
C ASP A 433 6.92 -34.33 20.59
N ASP A 434 7.40 -33.24 19.96
CA ASP A 434 6.63 -32.01 19.83
C ASP A 434 5.31 -32.23 19.06
N LEU A 435 5.32 -33.07 18.01
CA LEU A 435 4.13 -33.44 17.25
C LEU A 435 3.12 -34.23 18.09
N LYS A 436 3.57 -35.14 18.92
CA LYS A 436 2.71 -35.90 19.87
C LYS A 436 2.11 -34.94 20.91
N GLU A 437 2.94 -34.13 21.55
CA GLU A 437 2.47 -33.15 22.54
C GLU A 437 1.45 -32.18 21.91
N PHE A 438 1.72 -31.68 20.71
CA PHE A 438 0.83 -30.76 19.99
C PHE A 438 -0.50 -31.40 19.62
N ARG A 439 -0.48 -32.66 19.08
CA ARG A 439 -1.67 -33.48 18.80
C ARG A 439 -2.54 -33.67 20.05
N ASP A 440 -1.91 -34.11 21.16
CA ASP A 440 -2.60 -34.39 22.39
C ASP A 440 -3.23 -33.14 23.00
N ARG A 441 -2.52 -32.02 22.95
CA ARG A 441 -3.00 -30.70 23.40
C ARG A 441 -4.18 -30.15 22.60
N LEU A 442 -4.23 -30.54 21.32
CA LEU A 442 -5.35 -30.23 20.43
C LEU A 442 -6.47 -31.27 20.46
N HIS A 443 -6.31 -32.37 21.20
CA HIS A 443 -7.26 -33.48 21.31
C HIS A 443 -7.62 -34.11 19.96
N LEU A 444 -6.63 -34.29 19.06
CA LEU A 444 -6.86 -34.84 17.74
C LEU A 444 -6.85 -36.37 17.74
N PRO A 445 -7.77 -37.04 17.03
CA PRO A 445 -7.84 -38.49 16.93
C PRO A 445 -6.84 -39.05 15.91
N ILE A 446 -5.56 -38.73 16.09
CA ILE A 446 -4.43 -39.21 15.27
C ILE A 446 -3.58 -40.14 16.12
N SER A 447 -3.34 -41.39 15.69
CA SER A 447 -2.53 -42.34 16.44
C SER A 447 -1.02 -42.08 16.27
N ASP A 448 -0.22 -42.65 17.17
CA ASP A 448 1.25 -42.56 17.07
C ASP A 448 1.77 -43.21 15.79
N GLU A 449 1.13 -44.31 15.33
CA GLU A 449 1.48 -44.96 14.06
C GLU A 449 1.23 -44.06 12.86
N GLN A 450 0.16 -43.26 12.88
CA GLN A 450 -0.14 -42.29 11.80
C GLN A 450 0.85 -41.14 11.75
N LEU A 451 1.51 -40.77 12.84
CA LEU A 451 2.58 -39.79 12.84
C LEU A 451 3.86 -40.31 12.15
N GLY A 452 4.05 -41.62 12.08
CA GLY A 452 5.17 -42.26 11.41
C GLY A 452 6.52 -41.86 11.98
N ASP A 453 7.46 -41.50 11.09
CA ASP A 453 8.78 -40.99 11.45
C ASP A 453 8.78 -39.46 11.74
N GLY A 454 7.62 -38.83 11.72
CA GLY A 454 7.45 -37.41 11.98
C GLY A 454 7.77 -36.48 10.81
N TYR A 455 8.14 -36.96 9.61
CA TYR A 455 8.39 -36.10 8.44
C TYR A 455 7.13 -35.75 7.67
N LEU A 456 6.14 -36.64 7.63
CA LEU A 456 4.90 -36.50 6.89
C LEU A 456 3.68 -36.84 7.77
N PRO A 457 3.51 -36.17 8.93
CA PRO A 457 2.31 -36.36 9.74
C PRO A 457 1.06 -36.01 8.92
N PRO A 458 -0.09 -36.70 9.10
CA PRO A 458 -1.26 -36.52 8.27
C PRO A 458 -1.91 -35.18 8.52
N TYR A 459 -2.52 -34.60 7.48
CA TYR A 459 -3.55 -33.57 7.65
C TYR A 459 -4.78 -34.21 8.30
N TYR A 460 -5.60 -33.37 8.93
CA TYR A 460 -6.83 -33.86 9.56
C TYR A 460 -8.04 -33.11 9.00
N HIS A 461 -9.01 -33.84 8.50
CA HIS A 461 -10.31 -33.34 8.11
C HIS A 461 -11.40 -34.20 8.77
N PRO A 462 -12.37 -33.62 9.54
CA PRO A 462 -13.33 -34.39 10.34
C PRO A 462 -14.40 -35.05 9.47
N GLY A 463 -14.41 -34.80 8.17
CA GLY A 463 -15.41 -35.33 7.24
C GLY A 463 -16.69 -34.45 7.16
N PRO A 464 -17.42 -34.57 6.04
CA PRO A 464 -18.60 -33.72 5.79
C PRO A 464 -19.78 -34.02 6.73
N ASP A 465 -19.81 -35.21 7.33
CA ASP A 465 -20.88 -35.66 8.23
C ASP A 465 -20.64 -35.27 9.69
N SER A 466 -19.46 -34.73 10.03
CA SER A 466 -19.17 -34.26 11.38
C SER A 466 -20.01 -33.04 11.75
N GLU A 467 -20.32 -32.92 13.04
CA GLU A 467 -21.06 -31.79 13.56
C GLU A 467 -20.26 -30.47 13.41
N ALA A 468 -18.95 -30.55 13.67
CA ALA A 468 -18.04 -29.42 13.53
C ALA A 468 -17.98 -28.89 12.09
N TYR A 469 -17.89 -29.78 11.09
CA TYR A 469 -17.92 -29.38 9.68
C TYR A 469 -19.23 -28.70 9.30
N ARG A 470 -20.37 -29.34 9.62
CA ARG A 470 -21.71 -28.80 9.32
C ARG A 470 -21.92 -27.43 9.99
N TYR A 471 -21.50 -27.29 11.25
CA TYR A 471 -21.54 -26.00 11.94
C TYR A 471 -20.72 -24.95 11.22
N MET A 472 -19.46 -25.23 10.87
CA MET A 472 -18.56 -24.31 10.18
C MET A 472 -19.12 -23.84 8.85
N ILE A 473 -19.63 -24.76 8.02
CA ILE A 473 -20.22 -24.43 6.71
C ILE A 473 -21.53 -23.62 6.88
N ASP A 474 -22.36 -23.93 7.86
CA ASP A 474 -23.58 -23.18 8.13
C ASP A 474 -23.28 -21.73 8.53
N ARG A 475 -22.25 -21.51 9.36
CA ARG A 475 -21.80 -20.14 9.70
C ARG A 475 -21.38 -19.37 8.45
N ARG A 476 -20.57 -19.95 7.57
CA ARG A 476 -20.16 -19.30 6.33
C ARG A 476 -21.34 -19.01 5.40
N ARG A 477 -22.28 -19.95 5.29
CA ARG A 477 -23.50 -19.75 4.49
C ARG A 477 -24.34 -18.59 5.01
N ARG A 478 -24.55 -18.50 6.32
CA ARG A 478 -25.30 -17.38 6.94
C ARG A 478 -24.63 -16.04 6.75
N LEU A 479 -23.29 -16.01 6.66
CA LEU A 479 -22.53 -14.80 6.43
C LEU A 479 -22.32 -14.48 4.93
N GLY A 480 -22.90 -15.24 4.01
CA GLY A 480 -22.88 -14.95 2.58
C GLY A 480 -21.66 -15.51 1.84
N GLY A 481 -21.11 -16.66 2.28
CA GLY A 481 -20.07 -17.38 1.55
C GLY A 481 -18.67 -17.31 2.16
N SER A 482 -17.69 -17.86 1.44
CA SER A 482 -16.32 -17.99 1.92
C SER A 482 -15.52 -16.68 1.85
N VAL A 483 -14.52 -16.56 2.70
CA VAL A 483 -13.55 -15.45 2.75
C VAL A 483 -12.16 -16.06 3.02
N PRO A 484 -11.08 -15.64 2.31
CA PRO A 484 -11.08 -14.73 1.19
C PRO A 484 -11.64 -15.39 -0.08
N GLU A 485 -12.22 -14.61 -0.94
CA GLU A 485 -12.62 -15.02 -2.29
C GLU A 485 -12.52 -13.80 -3.20
N ARG A 486 -11.77 -13.91 -4.31
CA ARG A 486 -11.64 -12.86 -5.30
C ARG A 486 -12.49 -13.20 -6.52
N ARG A 487 -13.34 -12.26 -6.91
CA ARG A 487 -14.21 -12.40 -8.09
C ARG A 487 -13.93 -11.30 -9.09
N THR A 488 -13.77 -11.66 -10.36
CA THR A 488 -13.57 -10.74 -11.47
C THR A 488 -14.72 -10.88 -12.46
N ARG A 489 -15.87 -10.27 -12.11
CA ARG A 489 -17.10 -10.33 -12.93
C ARG A 489 -17.48 -8.96 -13.49
N ALA A 490 -16.54 -8.04 -13.58
CA ALA A 490 -16.79 -6.72 -14.13
C ALA A 490 -17.02 -6.82 -15.65
N ALA A 491 -18.04 -6.14 -16.14
CA ALA A 491 -18.25 -6.01 -17.59
C ALA A 491 -17.18 -5.09 -18.20
N ALA A 492 -16.88 -5.33 -19.47
CA ALA A 492 -16.08 -4.41 -20.26
C ALA A 492 -16.74 -3.01 -20.29
N LEU A 493 -15.90 -1.97 -20.28
CA LEU A 493 -16.39 -0.60 -20.46
C LEU A 493 -16.55 -0.26 -21.95
N PRO A 494 -17.53 0.55 -22.33
CA PRO A 494 -17.61 1.05 -23.69
C PRO A 494 -16.40 1.94 -23.98
N MET A 495 -15.74 1.72 -25.10
CA MET A 495 -14.60 2.56 -25.48
C MET A 495 -15.07 3.93 -25.97
N PRO A 496 -14.38 5.03 -25.58
CA PRO A 496 -14.67 6.35 -26.09
C PRO A 496 -14.57 6.39 -27.62
N PRO A 497 -15.44 7.12 -28.31
CA PRO A 497 -15.37 7.26 -29.75
C PRO A 497 -14.14 8.08 -30.18
N ALA A 498 -13.71 7.95 -31.43
CA ALA A 498 -12.52 8.61 -31.96
C ALA A 498 -12.54 10.15 -31.79
N GLU A 499 -13.71 10.72 -31.81
CA GLU A 499 -13.94 12.17 -31.63
C GLU A 499 -13.51 12.67 -30.25
N SER A 500 -13.49 11.81 -29.23
CA SER A 500 -13.02 12.15 -27.87
C SER A 500 -11.53 12.51 -27.84
N TYR A 501 -10.77 12.07 -28.83
CA TYR A 501 -9.31 12.31 -28.93
C TYR A 501 -8.98 13.45 -29.91
N GLU A 502 -9.96 14.00 -30.61
CA GLU A 502 -9.79 15.03 -31.65
C GLU A 502 -9.07 16.29 -31.12
N VAL A 503 -9.30 16.65 -29.86
CA VAL A 503 -8.63 17.77 -29.19
C VAL A 503 -7.09 17.67 -29.25
N LEU A 504 -6.54 16.46 -29.28
CA LEU A 504 -5.09 16.22 -29.40
C LEU A 504 -4.65 16.01 -30.85
N ARG A 505 -5.46 15.36 -31.68
CA ARG A 505 -5.15 15.05 -33.08
C ARG A 505 -4.99 16.28 -33.95
N ARG A 506 -5.81 17.30 -33.75
CA ARG A 506 -5.71 18.58 -34.51
C ARG A 506 -4.51 19.44 -34.17
N GLY A 507 -3.76 19.10 -33.12
CA GLY A 507 -2.64 19.88 -32.61
C GLY A 507 -3.04 21.26 -32.03
N SER A 508 -2.07 22.14 -31.83
CA SER A 508 -2.28 23.48 -31.23
C SER A 508 -2.03 24.63 -32.17
N GLY A 509 -1.69 24.36 -33.43
CA GLY A 509 -1.27 25.37 -34.39
C GLY A 509 0.02 26.06 -33.95
N LYS A 510 -0.02 27.38 -33.85
CA LYS A 510 1.13 28.18 -33.37
C LYS A 510 1.14 28.41 -31.87
N GLN A 511 0.08 28.02 -31.16
CA GLN A 511 0.00 28.19 -29.72
C GLN A 511 0.87 27.15 -28.99
N PRO A 512 1.86 27.56 -28.16
CA PRO A 512 2.59 26.62 -27.35
C PRO A 512 1.66 25.96 -26.31
N VAL A 513 1.75 24.65 -26.16
CA VAL A 513 0.99 23.87 -25.17
C VAL A 513 1.91 22.80 -24.60
N ALA A 514 2.00 22.75 -23.30
CA ALA A 514 2.71 21.70 -22.57
C ALA A 514 1.97 20.36 -22.67
N THR A 515 2.70 19.24 -22.70
CA THR A 515 2.08 17.91 -22.76
C THR A 515 1.23 17.60 -21.52
N THR A 516 1.55 18.14 -20.35
CA THR A 516 0.68 18.13 -19.16
C THR A 516 -0.70 18.71 -19.47
N MET A 517 -0.73 19.92 -20.09
CA MET A 517 -1.98 20.58 -20.45
C MET A 517 -2.72 19.88 -21.59
N ALA A 518 -2.00 19.24 -22.50
CA ALA A 518 -2.60 18.42 -23.55
C ALA A 518 -3.35 17.22 -22.93
N PHE A 519 -2.72 16.52 -21.98
CA PHE A 519 -3.35 15.42 -21.24
C PHE A 519 -4.59 15.89 -20.46
N VAL A 520 -4.50 16.99 -19.73
CA VAL A 520 -5.64 17.54 -18.96
C VAL A 520 -6.84 17.90 -19.86
N ARG A 521 -6.58 18.41 -21.06
CA ARG A 521 -7.65 18.67 -22.05
C ARG A 521 -8.34 17.38 -22.48
N LEU A 522 -7.56 16.33 -22.78
CA LEU A 522 -8.10 15.01 -23.09
C LEU A 522 -8.92 14.45 -21.94
N LEU A 523 -8.37 14.47 -20.73
CA LEU A 523 -9.07 13.97 -19.54
C LEU A 523 -10.41 14.67 -19.33
N LYS A 524 -10.45 15.98 -19.53
CA LYS A 524 -11.69 16.77 -19.42
C LYS A 524 -12.75 16.32 -20.41
N ASP A 525 -12.36 15.99 -21.64
CA ASP A 525 -13.30 15.50 -22.66
C ASP A 525 -13.72 14.07 -22.39
N LEU A 526 -12.81 13.18 -21.95
CA LEU A 526 -13.12 11.81 -21.53
C LEU A 526 -14.07 11.77 -20.30
N MET A 527 -13.89 12.65 -19.33
CA MET A 527 -14.77 12.77 -18.16
C MET A 527 -16.20 13.25 -18.52
N ARG A 528 -16.39 13.86 -19.68
CA ARG A 528 -17.72 14.24 -20.19
C ARG A 528 -18.41 13.12 -20.97
N ASP A 529 -17.69 12.05 -21.31
CA ASP A 529 -18.27 10.91 -22.01
C ASP A 529 -19.36 10.27 -21.16
N LYS A 530 -20.52 9.99 -21.78
CA LYS A 530 -21.70 9.46 -21.08
C LYS A 530 -21.54 8.00 -20.68
N GLY A 531 -20.68 7.25 -21.38
CA GLY A 531 -20.44 5.83 -21.12
C GLY A 531 -19.46 5.57 -19.97
N ILE A 532 -18.32 6.30 -19.98
CA ILE A 532 -17.24 6.05 -19.03
C ILE A 532 -16.85 7.24 -18.16
N GLY A 533 -17.34 8.44 -18.45
CA GLY A 533 -16.88 9.67 -17.78
C GLY A 533 -17.04 9.62 -16.26
N ALA A 534 -18.10 9.00 -15.74
CA ALA A 534 -18.33 8.81 -14.31
C ALA A 534 -17.34 7.81 -13.66
N ARG A 535 -16.63 7.01 -14.47
CA ARG A 535 -15.67 6.00 -13.98
C ARG A 535 -14.28 6.56 -13.74
N PHE A 536 -13.93 7.71 -14.30
CA PHE A 536 -12.64 8.36 -14.03
C PHE A 536 -12.55 8.83 -12.59
N VAL A 537 -11.39 8.60 -11.97
CA VAL A 537 -11.05 9.01 -10.60
C VAL A 537 -9.73 9.77 -10.63
N PRO A 538 -9.76 11.11 -10.83
CA PRO A 538 -8.54 11.90 -10.70
C PRO A 538 -8.05 11.87 -9.26
N ILE A 539 -6.75 11.57 -9.05
CA ILE A 539 -6.09 11.48 -7.75
C ILE A 539 -4.93 12.47 -7.76
N ILE A 540 -4.93 13.43 -6.84
CA ILE A 540 -4.02 14.58 -6.85
C ILE A 540 -3.45 14.80 -5.44
N PRO A 541 -2.11 14.80 -5.27
CA PRO A 541 -1.45 15.17 -4.01
C PRO A 541 -1.18 16.69 -3.94
N ASP A 542 -2.23 17.51 -3.87
CA ASP A 542 -2.19 18.97 -3.65
C ASP A 542 -1.62 19.86 -4.78
N GLU A 543 -1.17 19.34 -5.91
CA GLU A 543 -0.53 20.15 -6.97
C GLU A 543 -1.45 20.39 -8.18
N ALA A 544 -2.76 20.42 -7.99
CA ALA A 544 -3.73 20.56 -9.09
C ALA A 544 -3.49 21.81 -9.96
N ARG A 545 -3.10 22.94 -9.38
CA ARG A 545 -2.85 24.19 -10.12
C ARG A 545 -1.59 24.09 -10.96
N THR A 546 -0.53 23.48 -10.45
CA THR A 546 0.73 23.25 -11.19
C THR A 546 0.50 22.35 -12.43
N PHE A 547 -0.41 21.40 -12.32
CA PHE A 547 -0.73 20.48 -13.40
C PHE A 547 -1.91 20.93 -14.28
N GLY A 548 -2.54 22.09 -13.97
CA GLY A 548 -3.74 22.57 -14.68
C GLY A 548 -5.02 21.77 -14.40
N MET A 549 -4.96 20.86 -13.41
CA MET A 549 -6.10 20.03 -12.99
C MET A 549 -7.18 20.81 -12.24
N ASP A 550 -6.87 22.00 -11.72
CA ASP A 550 -7.83 22.93 -11.13
C ASP A 550 -8.97 23.31 -12.08
N SER A 551 -8.75 23.19 -13.39
CA SER A 551 -9.79 23.32 -14.41
C SER A 551 -10.93 22.30 -14.29
N LEU A 552 -10.75 21.23 -13.53
CA LEU A 552 -11.75 20.20 -13.23
C LEU A 552 -12.60 20.52 -11.98
N PHE A 553 -12.13 21.41 -11.08
CA PHE A 553 -12.81 21.70 -9.81
C PHE A 553 -14.28 22.09 -9.95
N PRO A 554 -14.67 22.98 -10.87
CA PRO A 554 -16.05 23.42 -10.98
C PRO A 554 -17.03 22.30 -11.42
N THR A 555 -16.55 21.34 -12.20
CA THR A 555 -17.40 20.29 -12.80
C THR A 555 -17.32 18.97 -12.07
N ALA A 556 -16.11 18.52 -11.73
CA ALA A 556 -15.87 17.23 -11.07
C ALA A 556 -15.93 17.32 -9.54
N LYS A 557 -15.60 18.48 -8.99
CA LYS A 557 -15.52 18.77 -7.54
C LYS A 557 -14.60 17.82 -6.78
N ILE A 558 -14.09 18.29 -5.67
CA ILE A 558 -13.26 17.50 -4.76
C ILE A 558 -14.16 16.69 -3.83
N TYR A 559 -13.88 15.42 -3.69
CA TYR A 559 -14.60 14.54 -2.78
C TYR A 559 -14.33 14.92 -1.33
N ASN A 560 -15.40 15.17 -0.58
CA ASN A 560 -15.37 15.31 0.87
C ASN A 560 -16.64 14.65 1.44
N PRO A 561 -16.53 13.61 2.29
CA PRO A 561 -17.72 12.89 2.81
C PRO A 561 -18.68 13.78 3.61
N GLY A 562 -18.18 14.86 4.22
CA GLY A 562 -18.98 15.86 4.93
C GLY A 562 -19.57 16.95 4.03
N GLY A 563 -19.16 17.02 2.74
CA GLY A 563 -19.42 18.15 1.86
C GLY A 563 -18.67 19.41 2.30
N GLN A 564 -18.86 20.51 1.60
CA GLN A 564 -18.21 21.79 1.93
C GLN A 564 -18.98 22.50 3.04
N GLN A 565 -18.38 22.65 4.19
CA GLN A 565 -18.98 23.27 5.38
C GLN A 565 -18.51 24.69 5.67
N TYR A 566 -17.74 25.28 4.76
CA TYR A 566 -17.20 26.62 4.86
C TYR A 566 -17.45 27.42 3.56
N ILE A 567 -17.32 28.72 3.65
CA ILE A 567 -17.40 29.60 2.48
C ILE A 567 -16.00 29.71 1.88
N SER A 568 -15.83 29.25 0.62
CA SER A 568 -14.54 29.36 -0.06
C SER A 568 -14.12 30.79 -0.24
N VAL A 569 -12.85 31.11 0.04
CA VAL A 569 -12.27 32.46 -0.14
C VAL A 569 -12.30 32.87 -1.61
N ASP A 570 -12.08 31.93 -2.52
CA ASP A 570 -12.01 32.13 -3.97
C ASP A 570 -13.34 31.86 -4.69
N ARG A 571 -14.47 31.91 -3.99
CA ARG A 571 -15.80 31.54 -4.53
C ARG A 571 -16.24 32.31 -5.77
N GLU A 572 -15.67 33.48 -5.99
CA GLU A 572 -15.97 34.34 -7.14
C GLU A 572 -15.10 34.05 -8.36
N LEU A 573 -14.04 33.23 -8.19
CA LEU A 573 -13.18 32.81 -9.29
C LEU A 573 -13.85 31.67 -10.10
N ILE A 574 -13.59 31.68 -11.42
CA ILE A 574 -14.10 30.63 -12.33
C ILE A 574 -13.57 29.25 -11.96
N LEU A 575 -12.31 29.14 -11.52
CA LEU A 575 -11.64 27.92 -11.12
C LEU A 575 -11.52 27.83 -9.60
N ASN A 576 -12.63 28.08 -8.90
CA ASN A 576 -12.65 28.04 -7.44
C ASN A 576 -12.58 26.61 -6.90
N TYR A 577 -11.93 26.48 -5.75
CA TYR A 577 -11.88 25.22 -5.00
C TYR A 577 -13.28 24.88 -4.48
N GLN A 578 -13.79 23.72 -4.84
CA GLN A 578 -15.13 23.25 -4.46
C GLN A 578 -15.08 21.79 -3.97
N GLU A 579 -15.65 21.56 -2.80
CA GLU A 579 -15.82 20.24 -2.22
C GLU A 579 -17.29 19.80 -2.29
N ALA A 580 -17.51 18.51 -2.47
CA ALA A 580 -18.85 17.94 -2.46
C ALA A 580 -18.80 16.46 -2.00
N LYS A 581 -19.91 16.00 -1.41
CA LYS A 581 -20.06 14.63 -0.98
C LYS A 581 -20.01 13.63 -2.15
N ASP A 582 -20.46 14.05 -3.32
CA ASP A 582 -20.43 13.30 -4.57
C ASP A 582 -19.27 13.71 -5.49
N GLY A 583 -18.28 14.44 -4.96
CA GLY A 583 -17.11 14.87 -5.70
C GLY A 583 -16.36 13.72 -6.36
N GLN A 584 -15.81 13.97 -7.55
CA GLN A 584 -15.14 12.94 -8.35
C GLN A 584 -13.64 12.89 -8.10
N ILE A 585 -13.02 14.00 -7.69
CA ILE A 585 -11.58 14.14 -7.50
C ILE A 585 -11.21 13.70 -6.09
N LEU A 586 -10.25 12.80 -5.96
CA LEU A 586 -9.59 12.49 -4.70
C LEU A 586 -8.38 13.41 -4.54
N HIS A 587 -8.50 14.40 -3.67
CA HIS A 587 -7.45 15.35 -3.35
C HIS A 587 -6.81 14.97 -2.01
N GLU A 588 -5.62 14.36 -2.08
CA GLU A 588 -5.07 13.60 -0.94
C GLU A 588 -4.22 14.45 0.01
N GLY A 589 -3.91 15.70 -0.38
CA GLY A 589 -2.90 16.51 0.29
C GLY A 589 -1.47 16.08 -0.09
N ILE A 590 -0.45 16.72 0.47
CA ILE A 590 0.97 16.40 0.20
C ILE A 590 1.30 15.01 0.77
N ASN A 591 0.84 13.98 0.07
CA ASN A 591 0.87 12.59 0.55
C ASN A 591 0.85 11.60 -0.63
N GLU A 592 2.00 11.31 -1.21
CA GLU A 592 2.12 10.36 -2.32
C GLU A 592 1.81 8.93 -1.89
N ALA A 593 2.14 8.54 -0.65
CA ALA A 593 1.81 7.22 -0.11
C ALA A 593 0.29 6.99 -0.04
N GLY A 594 -0.46 7.99 0.43
CA GLY A 594 -1.93 7.94 0.43
C GLY A 594 -2.52 8.01 -0.98
N SER A 595 -1.93 8.81 -1.86
CA SER A 595 -2.38 8.91 -3.26
C SER A 595 -2.24 7.58 -4.01
N VAL A 596 -1.11 6.87 -3.84
CA VAL A 596 -0.94 5.54 -4.46
C VAL A 596 -1.87 4.50 -3.82
N ALA A 597 -2.17 4.60 -2.52
CA ALA A 597 -3.14 3.73 -1.87
C ALA A 597 -4.57 3.95 -2.41
N SER A 598 -4.96 5.20 -2.68
CA SER A 598 -6.21 5.55 -3.41
C SER A 598 -6.21 5.00 -4.83
N PHE A 599 -5.07 5.10 -5.55
CA PHE A 599 -4.91 4.52 -6.87
C PHE A 599 -5.11 3.00 -6.86
N ILE A 600 -4.54 2.31 -5.86
CA ILE A 600 -4.70 0.86 -5.68
C ILE A 600 -6.17 0.51 -5.42
N ALA A 601 -6.84 1.21 -4.51
CA ALA A 601 -8.24 0.95 -4.17
C ALA A 601 -9.17 1.16 -5.39
N ALA A 602 -8.97 2.25 -6.13
CA ALA A 602 -9.76 2.55 -7.32
C ALA A 602 -9.47 1.59 -8.47
N GLY A 603 -8.19 1.31 -8.76
CA GLY A 603 -7.77 0.48 -9.89
C GLY A 603 -8.05 -1.02 -9.70
N SER A 604 -8.26 -1.49 -8.47
CA SER A 604 -8.70 -2.86 -8.18
C SER A 604 -10.22 -3.00 -8.00
N SER A 605 -10.98 -1.92 -8.16
CA SER A 605 -12.44 -1.88 -7.92
C SER A 605 -13.23 -2.86 -8.80
N TYR A 606 -12.73 -3.18 -9.98
CA TYR A 606 -13.30 -4.21 -10.85
C TYR A 606 -13.39 -5.59 -10.18
N SER A 607 -12.45 -5.91 -9.29
CA SER A 607 -12.42 -7.18 -8.56
C SER A 607 -12.97 -7.06 -7.14
N THR A 608 -12.70 -5.97 -6.44
CA THR A 608 -13.19 -5.76 -5.06
C THR A 608 -14.67 -5.42 -4.99
N HIS A 609 -15.20 -4.77 -6.03
CA HIS A 609 -16.58 -4.30 -6.06
C HIS A 609 -17.37 -4.78 -7.30
N GLY A 610 -16.72 -5.34 -8.33
CA GLY A 610 -17.34 -5.62 -9.62
C GLY A 610 -17.66 -4.36 -10.45
N GLU A 611 -17.09 -3.21 -10.07
CA GLU A 611 -17.28 -1.90 -10.67
C GLU A 611 -15.94 -1.37 -11.19
N PRO A 612 -15.67 -1.45 -12.51
CA PRO A 612 -14.43 -0.92 -13.06
C PRO A 612 -14.36 0.59 -12.87
N MET A 613 -13.28 1.07 -12.24
CA MET A 613 -12.98 2.50 -12.12
C MET A 613 -11.64 2.77 -12.82
N ILE A 614 -11.47 3.99 -13.33
CA ILE A 614 -10.32 4.42 -14.11
C ILE A 614 -9.57 5.49 -13.31
N PRO A 615 -8.67 5.10 -12.39
CA PRO A 615 -7.89 6.08 -11.67
C PRO A 615 -6.86 6.76 -12.59
N ILE A 616 -6.73 8.07 -12.40
CA ILE A 616 -5.72 8.92 -13.02
C ILE A 616 -4.94 9.57 -11.89
N TYR A 617 -3.81 8.98 -11.52
CA TYR A 617 -2.96 9.49 -10.46
C TYR A 617 -1.84 10.35 -11.06
N ILE A 618 -1.80 11.64 -10.72
CA ILE A 618 -0.78 12.59 -11.17
C ILE A 618 0.09 13.04 -10.01
N PHE A 619 1.41 13.13 -10.22
CA PHE A 619 2.38 13.55 -9.21
C PHE A 619 3.59 14.24 -9.88
N TYR A 620 4.43 14.90 -9.11
CA TYR A 620 5.78 15.25 -9.57
C TYR A 620 6.56 13.97 -9.87
N SER A 621 7.02 13.80 -11.11
CA SER A 621 7.64 12.54 -11.59
C SER A 621 8.80 12.07 -10.72
N MET A 622 9.54 13.00 -10.11
CA MET A 622 10.63 12.72 -9.18
C MET A 622 10.16 11.91 -7.96
N PHE A 623 8.94 12.14 -7.45
CA PHE A 623 8.48 11.57 -6.18
C PHE A 623 7.68 10.27 -6.33
N GLY A 624 7.19 9.93 -7.50
CA GLY A 624 6.37 8.75 -7.72
C GLY A 624 7.09 7.45 -7.37
N PHE A 625 7.78 6.86 -8.33
CA PHE A 625 8.47 5.58 -8.14
C PHE A 625 9.58 5.62 -7.09
N GLN A 626 10.27 6.76 -6.94
CA GLN A 626 11.34 6.91 -5.95
C GLN A 626 10.80 6.87 -4.50
N ARG A 627 9.65 7.50 -4.23
CA ARG A 627 9.08 7.58 -2.87
C ARG A 627 8.17 6.41 -2.55
N THR A 628 7.44 5.88 -3.53
CA THR A 628 6.35 4.91 -3.35
C THR A 628 6.52 3.64 -4.19
N GLY A 629 7.76 3.28 -4.52
CA GLY A 629 8.07 2.11 -5.36
C GLY A 629 7.50 0.80 -4.83
N ASP A 630 7.55 0.57 -3.51
CA ASP A 630 6.99 -0.61 -2.87
C ASP A 630 5.44 -0.66 -3.00
N ALA A 631 4.77 0.47 -2.89
CA ALA A 631 3.32 0.55 -3.13
C ALA A 631 2.96 0.26 -4.61
N PHE A 632 3.81 0.63 -5.58
CA PHE A 632 3.61 0.22 -6.97
C PHE A 632 3.86 -1.28 -7.19
N TRP A 633 4.74 -1.92 -6.41
CA TRP A 633 4.85 -3.38 -6.38
C TRP A 633 3.59 -4.02 -5.79
N GLN A 634 3.02 -3.46 -4.72
CA GLN A 634 1.72 -3.88 -4.21
C GLN A 634 0.62 -3.72 -5.27
N ALA A 635 0.61 -2.61 -6.02
CA ALA A 635 -0.33 -2.40 -7.12
C ALA A 635 -0.24 -3.50 -8.18
N MET A 636 0.99 -3.91 -8.55
CA MET A 636 1.22 -5.03 -9.47
C MET A 636 0.65 -6.34 -8.92
N ASP A 637 0.94 -6.67 -7.67
CA ASP A 637 0.46 -7.90 -7.03
C ASP A 637 -1.07 -7.92 -6.91
N GLN A 638 -1.67 -6.76 -6.60
CA GLN A 638 -3.14 -6.61 -6.50
C GLN A 638 -3.82 -6.52 -7.89
N MET A 639 -3.05 -6.55 -8.98
CA MET A 639 -3.54 -6.48 -10.35
C MET A 639 -4.36 -5.20 -10.63
N VAL A 640 -3.78 -4.07 -10.23
CA VAL A 640 -4.36 -2.74 -10.39
C VAL A 640 -4.34 -2.32 -11.86
N ARG A 641 -5.39 -1.60 -12.31
CA ARG A 641 -5.53 -1.00 -13.63
C ARG A 641 -5.71 0.50 -13.51
N GLY A 642 -5.14 1.27 -14.42
CA GLY A 642 -5.27 2.73 -14.41
C GLY A 642 -4.08 3.44 -15.04
N PHE A 643 -4.06 4.76 -14.90
CA PHE A 643 -3.00 5.61 -15.43
C PHE A 643 -2.30 6.37 -14.31
N VAL A 644 -0.99 6.41 -14.41
CA VAL A 644 -0.11 7.15 -13.52
C VAL A 644 0.64 8.18 -14.37
N LEU A 645 0.66 9.44 -13.96
CA LEU A 645 1.27 10.54 -14.70
C LEU A 645 2.41 11.14 -13.89
N GLY A 646 3.63 10.99 -14.39
CA GLY A 646 4.77 11.72 -13.90
C GLY A 646 4.81 13.11 -14.53
N ALA A 647 4.26 14.10 -13.86
CA ALA A 647 4.25 15.48 -14.33
C ALA A 647 5.53 16.22 -13.93
N THR A 648 5.79 17.37 -14.56
CA THR A 648 7.07 18.08 -14.42
C THR A 648 8.28 17.18 -14.73
N ALA A 649 8.10 16.29 -15.72
CA ALA A 649 9.12 15.32 -16.09
C ALA A 649 10.37 15.98 -16.70
N GLY A 650 11.47 15.24 -16.64
CA GLY A 650 12.75 15.62 -17.20
C GLY A 650 13.61 16.47 -16.25
N ARG A 651 14.88 16.51 -16.55
CA ARG A 651 15.89 17.16 -15.70
C ARG A 651 16.16 18.60 -16.11
N THR A 652 15.79 19.01 -17.33
CA THR A 652 16.08 20.33 -17.88
C THR A 652 14.84 21.15 -18.18
N THR A 653 13.65 20.62 -17.98
CA THR A 653 12.39 21.27 -18.39
C THR A 653 11.83 22.25 -17.38
N LEU A 654 12.32 22.25 -16.16
CA LEU A 654 11.93 23.20 -15.12
C LEU A 654 12.90 24.39 -15.09
N ASN A 655 12.38 25.61 -15.19
CA ASN A 655 13.18 26.83 -15.16
C ASN A 655 13.49 27.25 -13.71
N GLY A 656 14.76 27.19 -13.32
CA GLY A 656 15.21 27.68 -12.03
C GLY A 656 14.69 26.89 -10.80
N GLU A 657 14.18 25.70 -11.01
CA GLU A 657 13.66 24.84 -9.96
C GLU A 657 14.79 24.14 -9.20
N GLY A 658 14.52 23.64 -8.01
CA GLY A 658 15.48 22.89 -7.22
C GLY A 658 15.68 21.48 -7.72
N LEU A 659 16.89 20.96 -7.56
CA LEU A 659 17.28 19.62 -8.04
C LEU A 659 16.40 18.48 -7.53
N GLN A 660 15.68 18.65 -6.42
CA GLN A 660 14.75 17.65 -5.88
C GLN A 660 13.50 17.42 -6.74
N HIS A 661 13.20 18.31 -7.68
CA HIS A 661 12.09 18.16 -8.63
C HIS A 661 12.54 17.71 -10.02
N GLU A 662 13.84 17.70 -10.30
CA GLU A 662 14.39 17.44 -11.62
C GLU A 662 14.59 15.94 -11.85
N ASP A 663 13.57 15.28 -12.37
CA ASP A 663 13.54 13.85 -12.60
C ASP A 663 14.39 13.44 -13.81
N GLY A 664 15.38 12.59 -13.60
CA GLY A 664 16.18 11.98 -14.66
C GLY A 664 16.13 10.45 -14.67
N HIS A 665 15.29 9.79 -13.85
CA HIS A 665 15.41 8.35 -13.61
C HIS A 665 14.09 7.61 -13.38
N SER A 666 12.94 8.26 -13.33
CA SER A 666 11.65 7.60 -13.04
C SER A 666 11.31 6.51 -14.04
N LEU A 667 11.61 6.69 -15.34
CA LEU A 667 11.41 5.66 -16.37
C LEU A 667 12.28 4.41 -16.13
N LEU A 668 13.50 4.58 -15.61
CA LEU A 668 14.35 3.44 -15.26
C LEU A 668 13.78 2.69 -14.06
N LEU A 669 13.31 3.40 -13.03
CA LEU A 669 12.62 2.78 -11.88
C LEU A 669 11.33 2.06 -12.33
N ALA A 670 10.54 2.68 -13.20
CA ALA A 670 9.34 2.07 -13.77
C ALA A 670 9.64 0.77 -14.52
N SER A 671 10.78 0.68 -15.20
CA SER A 671 11.19 -0.53 -15.95
C SER A 671 11.42 -1.76 -15.06
N THR A 672 11.57 -1.58 -13.75
CA THR A 672 11.76 -2.67 -12.80
C THR A 672 10.45 -3.40 -12.47
N ASN A 673 9.29 -2.77 -12.69
CA ASN A 673 7.99 -3.32 -12.36
C ASN A 673 7.32 -3.96 -13.61
N PRO A 674 7.10 -5.28 -13.62
CA PRO A 674 6.57 -5.97 -14.81
C PRO A 674 5.16 -5.57 -15.26
N ALA A 675 4.34 -5.00 -14.37
CA ALA A 675 2.98 -4.56 -14.71
C ALA A 675 2.91 -3.11 -15.21
N VAL A 676 4.01 -2.38 -15.20
CA VAL A 676 4.05 -0.99 -15.65
C VAL A 676 4.32 -0.92 -17.14
N VAL A 677 3.43 -0.28 -17.90
CA VAL A 677 3.59 0.06 -19.32
C VAL A 677 3.94 1.54 -19.40
N ALA A 678 5.24 1.85 -19.57
CA ALA A 678 5.76 3.19 -19.41
C ALA A 678 6.05 3.89 -20.74
N TYR A 679 5.61 5.15 -20.87
CA TYR A 679 5.78 5.98 -22.07
C TYR A 679 6.35 7.36 -21.73
N ASP A 680 7.13 7.90 -22.68
CA ASP A 680 7.68 9.26 -22.70
C ASP A 680 7.29 9.98 -24.00
N PRO A 681 5.99 10.33 -24.18
CA PRO A 681 5.49 10.91 -25.42
C PRO A 681 5.93 12.36 -25.61
N ALA A 682 6.22 12.74 -26.85
CA ALA A 682 6.57 14.10 -27.25
C ALA A 682 5.34 14.96 -27.55
N TYR A 683 4.29 14.37 -28.14
CA TYR A 683 3.18 15.14 -28.74
C TYR A 683 1.81 14.67 -28.25
N GLY A 684 0.83 15.57 -28.34
CA GLY A 684 -0.54 15.30 -27.90
C GLY A 684 -1.19 14.12 -28.63
N TYR A 685 -1.00 13.98 -29.95
CA TYR A 685 -1.57 12.86 -30.71
C TYR A 685 -1.00 11.50 -30.23
N GLU A 686 0.30 11.44 -29.86
CA GLU A 686 0.90 10.23 -29.29
C GLU A 686 0.22 9.88 -27.96
N ILE A 687 0.02 10.87 -27.07
CA ILE A 687 -0.73 10.70 -25.82
C ILE A 687 -2.13 10.17 -26.09
N GLY A 688 -2.80 10.70 -27.13
CA GLY A 688 -4.14 10.24 -27.52
C GLY A 688 -4.19 8.76 -27.86
N HIS A 689 -3.25 8.26 -28.68
CA HIS A 689 -3.16 6.85 -29.05
C HIS A 689 -2.75 5.94 -27.88
N ILE A 690 -1.80 6.38 -27.06
CA ILE A 690 -1.35 5.64 -25.88
C ILE A 690 -2.51 5.49 -24.87
N VAL A 691 -3.26 6.55 -24.60
CA VAL A 691 -4.41 6.51 -23.67
C VAL A 691 -5.53 5.64 -24.23
N ALA A 692 -5.81 5.71 -25.53
CA ALA A 692 -6.81 4.86 -26.20
C ALA A 692 -6.43 3.38 -26.11
N ASP A 693 -5.16 3.05 -26.37
CA ASP A 693 -4.66 1.68 -26.21
C ASP A 693 -4.75 1.21 -24.74
N GLY A 694 -4.35 2.05 -23.79
CA GLY A 694 -4.44 1.73 -22.37
C GLY A 694 -5.88 1.46 -21.92
N LEU A 695 -6.85 2.28 -22.33
CA LEU A 695 -8.26 2.04 -22.03
C LEU A 695 -8.73 0.71 -22.60
N ARG A 696 -8.39 0.43 -23.87
CA ARG A 696 -8.74 -0.83 -24.53
C ARG A 696 -8.13 -2.06 -23.84
N ARG A 697 -6.83 -2.01 -23.49
CA ARG A 697 -6.12 -3.12 -22.85
C ARG A 697 -6.59 -3.37 -21.42
N MET A 698 -6.88 -2.34 -20.64
CA MET A 698 -7.24 -2.49 -19.23
C MET A 698 -8.74 -2.71 -19.02
N TYR A 699 -9.60 -2.19 -19.88
CA TYR A 699 -11.05 -2.14 -19.64
C TYR A 699 -11.90 -2.67 -20.79
N GLY A 700 -11.29 -3.17 -21.87
CA GLY A 700 -11.97 -3.81 -23.01
C GLY A 700 -12.44 -5.23 -22.72
N GLU A 701 -12.76 -5.99 -23.79
CA GLU A 701 -13.30 -7.35 -23.69
C GLU A 701 -12.32 -8.36 -23.10
N ASP A 702 -11.03 -8.25 -23.42
CA ASP A 702 -9.94 -9.10 -22.91
C ASP A 702 -8.98 -8.22 -22.06
N PRO A 703 -9.35 -7.90 -20.84
CA PRO A 703 -8.60 -6.93 -20.05
C PRO A 703 -7.30 -7.50 -19.48
N GLU A 704 -6.23 -6.71 -19.60
CA GLU A 704 -4.91 -6.99 -19.02
C GLU A 704 -4.75 -6.33 -17.63
N ASP A 705 -4.07 -7.03 -16.73
CA ASP A 705 -3.76 -6.53 -15.38
C ASP A 705 -2.42 -5.78 -15.38
N VAL A 706 -2.44 -4.60 -15.99
CA VAL A 706 -1.33 -3.65 -16.12
C VAL A 706 -1.81 -2.25 -15.76
N PHE A 707 -0.87 -1.34 -15.54
CA PHE A 707 -1.17 0.09 -15.44
C PHE A 707 -0.14 0.91 -16.22
N TYR A 708 -0.59 2.03 -16.77
CA TYR A 708 0.20 2.88 -17.64
C TYR A 708 0.90 3.96 -16.85
N TYR A 709 2.17 4.21 -17.14
CA TYR A 709 2.93 5.35 -16.64
C TYR A 709 3.32 6.26 -17.82
N LEU A 710 2.86 7.50 -17.79
CA LEU A 710 3.20 8.50 -18.80
C LEU A 710 3.97 9.65 -18.14
N THR A 711 5.13 10.00 -18.68
CA THR A 711 5.79 11.24 -18.35
C THR A 711 5.21 12.38 -19.17
N VAL A 712 4.90 13.51 -18.51
CA VAL A 712 4.38 14.72 -19.14
C VAL A 712 5.11 15.94 -18.61
N TYR A 713 5.29 16.95 -19.45
CA TYR A 713 6.19 18.08 -19.25
C TYR A 713 5.43 19.39 -19.07
N ASN A 714 6.03 20.32 -18.34
CA ASN A 714 5.48 21.67 -18.16
C ASN A 714 5.99 22.69 -19.20
N GLU A 715 7.02 22.34 -19.97
CA GLU A 715 7.51 23.20 -21.03
C GLU A 715 6.51 23.28 -22.20
N PRO A 716 5.99 24.47 -22.54
CA PRO A 716 5.07 24.61 -23.64
C PRO A 716 5.84 24.72 -24.97
N TYR A 717 5.35 24.02 -25.98
CA TYR A 717 5.80 24.10 -27.37
C TYR A 717 4.62 23.85 -28.33
N PRO A 718 4.70 24.29 -29.61
CA PRO A 718 3.65 24.01 -30.57
C PRO A 718 3.44 22.50 -30.71
N GLN A 719 2.21 22.05 -30.50
CA GLN A 719 1.83 20.66 -30.71
C GLN A 719 1.46 20.46 -32.19
N PRO A 720 2.16 19.60 -32.93
CA PRO A 720 1.81 19.36 -34.34
C PRO A 720 0.45 18.65 -34.44
N ALA A 721 -0.24 18.86 -35.57
CA ALA A 721 -1.36 18.01 -35.92
C ALA A 721 -0.89 16.59 -36.24
N GLU A 722 -1.74 15.60 -35.94
CA GLU A 722 -1.49 14.22 -36.31
C GLU A 722 -1.28 14.11 -37.83
N PRO A 723 -0.19 13.47 -38.29
CA PRO A 723 0.03 13.20 -39.73
C PRO A 723 -1.03 12.24 -40.30
N ASP A 724 -1.42 12.46 -41.58
CA ASP A 724 -2.40 11.60 -42.26
C ASP A 724 -1.97 10.12 -42.30
N ASN A 725 -0.67 9.85 -42.29
CA ASN A 725 -0.07 8.52 -42.34
C ASN A 725 0.62 8.13 -41.03
N VAL A 726 0.05 8.53 -39.87
CA VAL A 726 0.59 8.21 -38.55
C VAL A 726 0.77 6.71 -38.35
N ASP A 727 1.94 6.31 -37.86
CA ASP A 727 2.24 4.93 -37.49
C ASP A 727 1.76 4.65 -36.05
N VAL A 728 0.47 4.37 -35.90
CA VAL A 728 -0.15 4.11 -34.60
C VAL A 728 0.46 2.86 -33.92
N ASP A 729 0.75 1.81 -34.68
CA ASP A 729 1.42 0.60 -34.17
C ASP A 729 2.81 0.94 -33.61
N GLY A 730 3.57 1.74 -34.35
CA GLY A 730 4.87 2.22 -33.88
C GLY A 730 4.78 3.06 -32.60
N ILE A 731 3.80 3.97 -32.49
CA ILE A 731 3.57 4.76 -31.27
C ILE A 731 3.33 3.86 -30.07
N VAL A 732 2.48 2.86 -30.21
CA VAL A 732 2.11 1.96 -29.11
C VAL A 732 3.24 0.97 -28.78
N ARG A 733 3.97 0.47 -29.79
CA ARG A 733 5.11 -0.44 -29.60
C ARG A 733 6.40 0.24 -29.18
N GLY A 734 6.45 1.57 -29.15
CA GLY A 734 7.53 2.34 -28.53
C GLY A 734 8.36 3.20 -29.45
N MET A 735 8.24 3.18 -30.78
CA MET A 735 8.92 4.13 -31.68
C MET A 735 8.26 4.28 -33.05
N HIS A 736 8.25 5.51 -33.57
CA HIS A 736 7.80 5.82 -34.91
C HIS A 736 8.63 6.92 -35.57
N LEU A 737 8.69 6.95 -36.92
CA LEU A 737 9.44 7.94 -37.66
C LEU A 737 8.67 9.27 -37.72
N VAL A 738 9.23 10.35 -37.12
CA VAL A 738 8.61 11.67 -37.11
C VAL A 738 9.05 12.52 -38.26
N SER A 739 10.35 12.50 -38.62
CA SER A 739 10.90 13.30 -39.72
C SER A 739 11.90 12.48 -40.53
N PRO A 740 11.53 12.05 -41.72
CA PRO A 740 12.49 11.42 -42.65
C PRO A 740 13.49 12.44 -43.17
N GLY A 741 14.71 12.01 -43.41
CA GLY A 741 15.68 12.80 -44.16
C GLY A 741 15.23 13.02 -45.64
N SER A 742 15.89 13.94 -46.30
CA SER A 742 15.54 14.40 -47.67
C SER A 742 16.12 13.53 -48.76
N THR A 743 17.11 12.67 -48.45
CA THR A 743 17.76 11.76 -49.41
C THR A 743 17.35 10.32 -49.19
N ASP A 744 17.38 9.52 -50.24
CA ASP A 744 17.23 8.07 -50.17
C ASP A 744 18.51 7.38 -49.67
N GLY A 745 18.40 6.17 -49.10
CA GLY A 745 19.55 5.35 -48.68
C GLY A 745 19.88 5.46 -47.21
N GLU A 746 21.03 4.86 -46.84
CA GLU A 746 21.53 4.80 -45.48
C GLU A 746 21.95 6.19 -44.98
N LYS A 747 21.52 6.55 -43.78
CA LYS A 747 21.87 7.81 -43.10
C LYS A 747 21.85 7.64 -41.56
N PRO A 748 22.49 8.53 -40.79
CA PRO A 748 22.40 8.48 -39.35
C PRO A 748 20.95 8.59 -38.86
N GLN A 749 20.66 7.90 -37.75
CA GLN A 749 19.36 7.87 -37.12
C GLN A 749 19.44 8.58 -35.78
N ILE A 750 18.49 9.50 -35.49
CA ILE A 750 18.37 10.15 -34.20
C ILE A 750 17.08 9.61 -33.52
N LEU A 751 17.25 8.93 -32.39
CA LEU A 751 16.17 8.40 -31.55
C LEU A 751 15.98 9.35 -30.36
N ALA A 752 14.85 10.01 -30.29
CA ALA A 752 14.57 10.97 -29.23
C ALA A 752 13.25 10.67 -28.53
N SER A 753 13.11 11.01 -27.23
CA SER A 753 11.85 10.85 -26.50
C SER A 753 11.45 12.14 -25.79
N GLY A 754 10.16 12.29 -25.52
CA GLY A 754 9.61 13.46 -24.83
C GLY A 754 10.03 14.78 -25.48
N VAL A 755 10.39 15.77 -24.69
CA VAL A 755 10.80 17.10 -25.19
C VAL A 755 12.02 17.06 -26.10
N ALA A 756 12.88 16.03 -25.97
CA ALA A 756 14.10 15.91 -26.78
C ALA A 756 13.81 15.66 -28.27
N VAL A 757 12.60 15.27 -28.66
CA VAL A 757 12.21 15.18 -30.06
C VAL A 757 12.32 16.52 -30.76
N ASN A 758 11.97 17.62 -30.08
CA ASN A 758 12.10 18.98 -30.64
C ASN A 758 13.59 19.35 -30.82
N TRP A 759 14.47 18.98 -29.90
CA TRP A 759 15.92 19.22 -30.02
C TRP A 759 16.52 18.39 -31.16
N ALA A 760 16.03 17.15 -31.36
CA ALA A 760 16.45 16.29 -32.48
C ALA A 760 16.03 16.87 -33.83
N LEU A 761 14.83 17.46 -33.95
CA LEU A 761 14.37 18.14 -35.17
C LEU A 761 15.21 19.41 -35.47
N ASP A 762 15.56 20.17 -34.45
CA ASP A 762 16.48 21.29 -34.61
C ASP A 762 17.88 20.82 -34.98
N ALA A 763 18.37 19.73 -34.42
CA ALA A 763 19.64 19.12 -34.79
C ALA A 763 19.65 18.61 -36.24
N GLN A 764 18.54 18.00 -36.73
CA GLN A 764 18.35 17.59 -38.12
C GLN A 764 18.55 18.79 -39.08
N ARG A 765 17.92 19.95 -38.75
CA ARG A 765 18.09 21.19 -39.52
C ARG A 765 19.55 21.66 -39.49
N LEU A 766 20.19 21.75 -38.34
CA LEU A 766 21.59 22.18 -38.18
C LEU A 766 22.58 21.23 -38.90
N LEU A 767 22.36 19.92 -38.83
CA LEU A 767 23.17 18.94 -39.55
C LEU A 767 23.09 19.17 -41.08
N ARG A 768 21.89 19.40 -41.61
CA ARG A 768 21.72 19.69 -43.02
C ARG A 768 22.32 21.02 -43.42
N ASP A 769 21.96 22.11 -42.73
CA ASP A 769 22.26 23.48 -43.14
C ASP A 769 23.77 23.82 -42.88
N ASP A 770 24.39 23.36 -41.81
CA ASP A 770 25.75 23.69 -41.42
C ASP A 770 26.79 22.65 -41.90
N TRP A 771 26.39 21.36 -42.00
CA TRP A 771 27.33 20.24 -42.22
C TRP A 771 27.00 19.38 -43.42
N ASN A 772 25.93 19.66 -44.14
CA ASN A 772 25.45 18.88 -45.31
C ASN A 772 25.29 17.38 -44.96
N VAL A 773 24.81 17.10 -43.74
CA VAL A 773 24.52 15.75 -43.24
C VAL A 773 23.01 15.57 -43.14
N ASP A 774 22.46 14.57 -43.81
CA ASP A 774 21.03 14.22 -43.77
C ASP A 774 20.80 13.11 -42.75
N VAL A 775 19.72 13.19 -41.95
CA VAL A 775 19.41 12.23 -40.86
C VAL A 775 17.91 11.99 -40.78
N ASP A 776 17.51 10.81 -40.30
CA ASP A 776 16.13 10.51 -39.88
C ASP A 776 15.95 10.82 -38.39
N VAL A 777 14.77 11.34 -38.00
CA VAL A 777 14.40 11.58 -36.62
C VAL A 777 13.20 10.72 -36.22
N TRP A 778 13.36 9.96 -35.14
CA TRP A 778 12.37 9.07 -34.57
C TRP A 778 11.88 9.61 -33.23
N SER A 779 10.57 9.55 -32.97
CA SER A 779 10.02 9.64 -31.61
C SER A 779 10.01 8.25 -31.00
N VAL A 780 10.79 8.08 -29.92
CA VAL A 780 10.78 6.87 -29.10
C VAL A 780 9.80 7.10 -27.96
N THR A 781 8.58 6.70 -28.18
CA THR A 781 7.51 6.88 -27.18
C THR A 781 7.69 5.98 -25.95
N SER A 782 8.46 4.88 -26.07
CA SER A 782 8.74 3.99 -24.94
C SER A 782 10.04 3.19 -25.11
N TRP A 783 11.07 3.58 -24.39
CA TRP A 783 12.30 2.78 -24.22
C TRP A 783 12.02 1.46 -23.50
N ASN A 784 11.08 1.48 -22.56
CA ASN A 784 10.73 0.34 -21.71
C ASN A 784 10.01 -0.76 -22.50
N GLU A 785 9.05 -0.40 -23.35
CA GLU A 785 8.32 -1.38 -24.16
C GLU A 785 9.19 -1.97 -25.26
N LEU A 786 10.07 -1.15 -25.88
CA LEU A 786 11.07 -1.66 -26.81
C LEU A 786 11.98 -2.71 -26.16
N ARG A 787 12.44 -2.44 -24.93
CA ARG A 787 13.25 -3.40 -24.16
C ARG A 787 12.44 -4.65 -23.79
N ARG A 788 11.18 -4.49 -23.33
CA ARG A 788 10.33 -5.60 -22.92
C ARG A 788 10.10 -6.58 -24.06
N GLU A 789 9.71 -6.07 -25.21
CA GLU A 789 9.50 -6.90 -26.41
C GLU A 789 10.78 -7.59 -26.85
N ALA A 790 11.92 -6.87 -26.87
CA ALA A 790 13.20 -7.43 -27.27
C ALA A 790 13.66 -8.57 -26.34
N LEU A 791 13.44 -8.46 -25.02
CA LEU A 791 13.71 -9.54 -24.05
C LEU A 791 12.82 -10.77 -24.28
N GLU A 792 11.55 -10.57 -24.65
CA GLU A 792 10.65 -11.67 -25.02
C GLU A 792 11.11 -12.38 -26.29
N VAL A 793 11.55 -11.61 -27.29
CA VAL A 793 12.13 -12.15 -28.53
C VAL A 793 13.42 -12.93 -28.23
N ASP A 794 14.34 -12.38 -27.42
CA ASP A 794 15.56 -13.08 -27.02
C ASP A 794 15.27 -14.39 -26.31
N ARG A 795 14.34 -14.37 -25.35
CA ARG A 795 13.92 -15.57 -24.64
C ARG A 795 13.34 -16.61 -25.58
N TRP A 796 12.50 -16.18 -26.52
CA TRP A 796 11.92 -17.09 -27.51
C TRP A 796 13.02 -17.72 -28.37
N ASN A 797 13.93 -16.90 -28.90
CA ASN A 797 15.06 -17.35 -29.71
C ASN A 797 15.97 -18.33 -28.97
N PHE A 798 16.26 -18.03 -27.71
CA PHE A 798 17.06 -18.90 -26.84
C PHE A 798 16.43 -20.30 -26.65
N LEU A 799 15.12 -20.37 -26.52
CA LEU A 799 14.39 -21.63 -26.28
C LEU A 799 14.04 -22.39 -27.58
N HIS A 800 14.13 -21.75 -28.74
CA HIS A 800 13.75 -22.33 -30.03
C HIS A 800 14.87 -22.23 -31.08
N PRO A 801 16.07 -22.84 -30.84
CA PRO A 801 17.23 -22.65 -31.70
C PRO A 801 17.07 -23.29 -33.09
N MET A 802 16.11 -24.17 -33.29
CA MET A 802 15.81 -24.82 -34.56
C MET A 802 14.75 -24.08 -35.39
N GLU A 803 14.13 -23.05 -34.85
CA GLU A 803 13.12 -22.26 -35.53
C GLU A 803 13.73 -20.99 -36.17
N PRO A 804 13.09 -20.36 -37.14
CA PRO A 804 13.51 -19.07 -37.65
C PRO A 804 13.61 -18.04 -36.53
N GLN A 805 14.78 -17.44 -36.39
CA GLN A 805 14.99 -16.43 -35.32
C GLN A 805 14.12 -15.21 -35.57
N ARG A 806 13.45 -14.73 -34.50
CA ARG A 806 12.68 -13.50 -34.52
C ARG A 806 13.60 -12.30 -34.36
N GLN A 807 13.19 -11.15 -34.90
CA GLN A 807 13.92 -9.89 -34.70
C GLN A 807 13.12 -8.99 -33.76
N PRO A 808 13.79 -8.34 -32.77
CA PRO A 808 13.15 -7.30 -32.00
C PRO A 808 12.66 -6.13 -32.85
N PHE A 809 11.57 -5.50 -32.45
CA PHE A 809 10.96 -4.40 -33.19
C PHE A 809 11.93 -3.25 -33.47
N VAL A 810 12.72 -2.85 -32.49
CA VAL A 810 13.74 -1.81 -32.64
C VAL A 810 14.79 -2.21 -33.72
N THR A 811 15.21 -3.48 -33.73
CA THR A 811 16.15 -3.99 -34.74
C THR A 811 15.51 -3.98 -36.13
N GLU A 812 14.27 -4.43 -36.23
CA GLU A 812 13.51 -4.44 -37.51
C GLU A 812 13.40 -3.02 -38.08
N ARG A 813 13.04 -2.04 -37.25
CA ARG A 813 12.86 -0.64 -37.70
C ARG A 813 14.15 0.06 -38.10
N LEU A 814 15.28 -0.34 -37.56
CA LEU A 814 16.58 0.32 -37.80
C LEU A 814 17.49 -0.44 -38.79
N THR A 815 17.21 -1.70 -39.08
CA THR A 815 18.04 -2.48 -40.04
C THR A 815 18.07 -1.84 -41.41
N GLY A 816 19.28 -1.67 -41.98
CA GLY A 816 19.50 -1.06 -43.30
C GLY A 816 19.29 0.44 -43.38
N ARG A 817 19.15 1.13 -42.22
CA ARG A 817 18.98 2.59 -42.17
C ARG A 817 20.29 3.36 -42.11
N GLY A 818 21.33 2.77 -41.59
CA GLY A 818 22.69 3.35 -41.53
C GLY A 818 23.43 2.91 -40.26
N PRO A 819 24.78 3.08 -40.26
CA PRO A 819 25.62 2.53 -39.21
C PRO A 819 25.63 3.35 -37.91
N THR A 820 25.22 4.63 -37.93
CA THR A 820 25.26 5.54 -36.76
C THR A 820 23.87 5.81 -36.26
N VAL A 821 23.66 5.53 -34.98
CA VAL A 821 22.40 5.79 -34.26
C VAL A 821 22.69 6.62 -33.00
N VAL A 822 21.99 7.74 -32.82
CA VAL A 822 22.14 8.61 -31.64
C VAL A 822 20.86 8.59 -30.81
N GLY A 823 20.92 8.15 -29.56
CA GLY A 823 19.80 8.17 -28.60
C GLY A 823 19.87 9.40 -27.69
N VAL A 824 18.78 10.13 -27.52
CA VAL A 824 18.72 11.29 -26.63
C VAL A 824 17.37 11.40 -25.90
N SER A 825 17.43 11.76 -24.61
CA SER A 825 16.25 12.08 -23.80
C SER A 825 16.62 13.08 -22.71
N ASP A 826 15.61 13.64 -22.03
CA ASP A 826 15.81 14.47 -20.84
C ASP A 826 15.97 13.64 -19.55
N PHE A 827 16.29 12.37 -19.68
CA PHE A 827 16.60 11.43 -18.62
C PHE A 827 18.06 10.97 -18.70
N MET A 828 18.54 10.30 -17.65
CA MET A 828 19.87 9.71 -17.62
C MET A 828 20.06 8.71 -18.77
N ARG A 829 21.29 8.58 -19.28
CA ARG A 829 21.60 7.69 -20.42
C ARG A 829 21.20 6.24 -20.21
N ALA A 830 21.15 5.76 -18.97
CA ALA A 830 20.68 4.42 -18.67
C ALA A 830 19.23 4.15 -19.13
N VAL A 831 18.42 5.17 -19.38
CA VAL A 831 17.07 5.03 -19.93
C VAL A 831 17.11 4.60 -21.39
N GLN A 832 17.85 5.31 -22.24
CA GLN A 832 17.97 4.93 -23.66
C GLN A 832 18.94 3.78 -23.86
N ASP A 833 19.90 3.57 -22.99
CA ASP A 833 20.84 2.44 -23.04
C ASP A 833 20.13 1.07 -22.82
N GLN A 834 18.89 1.05 -22.35
CA GLN A 834 18.10 -0.16 -22.19
C GLN A 834 17.96 -0.98 -23.48
N ILE A 835 17.99 -0.35 -24.65
CA ILE A 835 17.83 -1.01 -25.96
C ILE A 835 19.16 -1.25 -26.68
N ARG A 836 20.30 -0.85 -26.11
CA ARG A 836 21.63 -0.88 -26.75
C ARG A 836 21.96 -2.19 -27.46
N THR A 837 21.63 -3.32 -26.83
CA THR A 837 21.94 -4.66 -27.36
C THR A 837 21.28 -4.95 -28.70
N TRP A 838 20.13 -4.32 -28.98
CA TRP A 838 19.30 -4.62 -30.14
C TRP A 838 19.32 -3.52 -31.21
N VAL A 839 20.03 -2.42 -30.98
CA VAL A 839 20.22 -1.37 -32.00
C VAL A 839 21.34 -1.80 -32.95
N PRO A 840 21.06 -1.91 -34.26
CA PRO A 840 22.11 -2.24 -35.22
C PRO A 840 23.08 -1.07 -35.43
N GLY A 841 24.39 -1.35 -35.53
CA GLY A 841 25.42 -0.35 -35.74
C GLY A 841 25.92 0.31 -34.45
N ASP A 842 26.53 1.49 -34.60
CA ASP A 842 27.14 2.24 -33.52
C ASP A 842 26.08 3.07 -32.77
N TYR A 843 25.72 2.66 -31.57
CA TYR A 843 24.72 3.34 -30.75
C TYR A 843 25.38 4.28 -29.72
N LEU A 844 25.20 5.58 -29.93
CA LEU A 844 25.75 6.66 -29.13
C LEU A 844 24.65 7.36 -28.36
N THR A 845 24.77 7.54 -27.05
CA THR A 845 23.69 8.12 -26.23
C THR A 845 24.09 9.45 -25.60
N LEU A 846 23.10 10.33 -25.46
CA LEU A 846 23.14 11.58 -24.73
C LEU A 846 22.02 11.59 -23.68
N GLY A 847 22.31 12.06 -22.45
CA GLY A 847 21.33 12.08 -21.37
C GLY A 847 21.80 12.92 -20.21
N THR A 848 20.91 13.16 -19.29
CA THR A 848 21.10 14.06 -18.14
C THR A 848 21.64 13.33 -16.92
N ASP A 849 22.83 12.73 -17.06
CA ASP A 849 23.52 12.03 -15.95
C ASP A 849 23.99 13.01 -14.88
N GLY A 850 23.97 12.59 -13.61
CA GLY A 850 24.46 13.38 -12.49
C GLY A 850 23.36 14.10 -11.73
N TRP A 851 23.72 15.20 -11.10
CA TRP A 851 22.79 16.02 -10.30
C TRP A 851 22.00 16.99 -11.15
N GLY A 852 20.74 17.26 -10.78
CA GLY A 852 20.00 18.41 -11.29
C GLY A 852 20.60 19.74 -10.81
N MET A 853 20.28 20.84 -11.49
CA MET A 853 20.78 22.19 -11.19
C MET A 853 19.71 23.23 -11.48
N SER A 854 19.66 24.28 -10.64
CA SER A 854 18.77 25.43 -10.85
C SER A 854 19.38 26.40 -11.86
N ASP A 855 18.87 26.38 -13.10
CA ASP A 855 19.26 27.33 -14.16
C ASP A 855 18.17 27.42 -15.22
N THR A 856 18.42 28.18 -16.28
CA THR A 856 17.57 28.21 -17.47
C THR A 856 17.61 26.88 -18.21
N ARG A 857 16.55 26.52 -18.91
CA ARG A 857 16.49 25.30 -19.73
C ARG A 857 17.64 25.19 -20.72
N GLY A 858 18.00 26.29 -21.38
CA GLY A 858 19.10 26.31 -22.34
C GLY A 858 20.44 26.01 -21.69
N ALA A 859 20.76 26.66 -20.56
CA ALA A 859 21.98 26.42 -19.83
C ALA A 859 22.08 24.99 -19.32
N LEU A 860 21.00 24.44 -18.78
CA LEU A 860 20.94 23.04 -18.32
C LEU A 860 21.16 22.05 -19.48
N ARG A 861 20.48 22.23 -20.62
CA ARG A 861 20.65 21.36 -21.80
C ARG A 861 22.07 21.39 -22.34
N ARG A 862 22.70 22.56 -22.37
CA ARG A 862 24.10 22.70 -22.74
C ARG A 862 25.05 22.05 -21.71
N TYR A 863 24.76 22.23 -20.42
CA TYR A 863 25.56 21.59 -19.37
C TYR A 863 25.53 20.09 -19.44
N PHE A 864 24.34 19.51 -19.66
CA PHE A 864 24.21 18.04 -19.84
C PHE A 864 24.53 17.54 -21.25
N LEU A 865 24.86 18.42 -22.17
CA LEU A 865 25.16 18.11 -23.58
C LEU A 865 24.03 17.35 -24.27
N VAL A 866 22.77 17.83 -24.10
CA VAL A 866 21.57 17.24 -24.72
C VAL A 866 20.84 18.20 -25.65
N ASP A 867 21.33 19.45 -25.79
CA ASP A 867 20.75 20.44 -26.73
C ASP A 867 20.98 20.04 -28.20
N ALA A 868 20.33 20.75 -29.12
CA ALA A 868 20.42 20.47 -30.55
C ALA A 868 21.89 20.45 -31.06
N GLN A 869 22.72 21.38 -30.60
CA GLN A 869 24.14 21.48 -30.99
C GLN A 869 24.94 20.28 -30.47
N SER A 870 24.67 19.83 -29.27
CA SER A 870 25.29 18.62 -28.70
C SER A 870 24.87 17.35 -29.50
N ILE A 871 23.63 17.25 -29.93
CA ILE A 871 23.14 16.17 -30.79
C ILE A 871 23.88 16.18 -32.14
N VAL A 872 24.07 17.37 -32.75
CA VAL A 872 24.89 17.53 -33.97
C VAL A 872 26.29 16.97 -33.77
N VAL A 873 27.01 17.45 -32.73
CA VAL A 873 28.37 17.02 -32.46
C VAL A 873 28.46 15.52 -32.18
N ARG A 874 27.46 14.94 -31.47
CA ARG A 874 27.40 13.50 -31.22
C ARG A 874 27.18 12.69 -32.47
N THR A 875 26.35 13.17 -33.40
CA THR A 875 26.13 12.56 -34.73
C THR A 875 27.40 12.58 -35.56
N LEU A 876 28.08 13.75 -35.60
CA LEU A 876 29.36 13.88 -36.28
C LEU A 876 30.46 13.00 -35.65
N THR A 877 30.39 12.73 -34.32
CA THR A 877 31.30 11.78 -33.64
C THR A 877 31.16 10.38 -34.25
N GLY A 878 29.96 9.84 -34.37
CA GLY A 878 29.76 8.52 -35.00
C GLY A 878 30.17 8.47 -36.45
N LEU A 879 29.91 9.55 -37.19
CA LEU A 879 30.37 9.66 -38.58
C LEU A 879 31.90 9.81 -38.71
N THR A 880 32.57 10.33 -37.70
CA THR A 880 34.04 10.35 -37.65
C THR A 880 34.60 8.97 -37.37
N GLU A 881 34.01 8.21 -36.47
CA GLU A 881 34.39 6.83 -36.14
C GLU A 881 34.22 5.90 -37.35
N SER A 882 33.20 6.10 -38.17
CA SER A 882 32.94 5.38 -39.42
C SER A 882 33.73 5.94 -40.65
N GLY A 883 34.51 7.01 -40.45
CA GLY A 883 35.34 7.59 -41.48
C GLY A 883 34.63 8.46 -42.54
N VAL A 884 33.38 8.82 -42.32
CA VAL A 884 32.57 9.64 -43.25
C VAL A 884 32.95 11.12 -43.15
N VAL A 885 33.24 11.62 -41.92
CA VAL A 885 33.70 12.98 -41.70
C VAL A 885 35.06 12.98 -40.98
N THR A 886 35.77 14.12 -41.05
CA THR A 886 37.13 14.22 -40.45
C THR A 886 37.04 14.63 -38.97
N ARG A 887 38.09 14.35 -38.19
CA ARG A 887 38.22 14.88 -36.81
C ARG A 887 38.27 16.41 -36.78
N GLN A 888 38.77 17.06 -37.86
CA GLN A 888 38.78 18.51 -37.95
C GLN A 888 37.33 19.05 -38.05
N THR A 889 36.47 18.42 -38.82
CA THR A 889 35.01 18.75 -38.91
C THR A 889 34.35 18.70 -37.55
N LEU A 890 34.70 17.71 -36.72
CA LEU A 890 34.21 17.57 -35.37
C LEU A 890 34.69 18.72 -34.46
N ALA A 891 35.96 19.09 -34.53
CA ALA A 891 36.55 20.21 -33.77
C ALA A 891 35.87 21.55 -34.17
N ASP A 892 35.75 21.78 -35.50
CA ASP A 892 35.08 22.96 -36.04
C ASP A 892 33.62 23.09 -35.58
N ALA A 893 32.90 21.96 -35.36
CA ALA A 893 31.53 21.99 -34.84
C ALA A 893 31.48 22.36 -33.35
N ILE A 894 32.41 21.84 -32.55
CA ILE A 894 32.52 22.18 -31.13
C ILE A 894 32.80 23.69 -30.97
N ASP A 895 33.71 24.22 -31.76
CA ASP A 895 34.09 25.64 -31.73
C ASP A 895 32.96 26.54 -32.25
N LYS A 896 32.32 26.15 -33.38
CA LYS A 896 31.19 26.89 -33.98
C LYS A 896 30.03 27.12 -33.00
N TYR A 897 29.74 26.13 -32.18
CA TYR A 897 28.60 26.16 -31.25
C TYR A 897 28.97 26.59 -29.84
N ASP A 898 30.22 26.99 -29.58
CA ASP A 898 30.68 27.31 -28.23
C ASP A 898 30.26 26.24 -27.19
N LEU A 899 30.41 24.96 -27.55
CA LEU A 899 29.77 23.86 -26.85
C LEU A 899 30.23 23.70 -25.39
N LEU A 900 31.42 24.24 -25.05
CA LEU A 900 32.02 24.15 -23.72
C LEU A 900 31.52 25.24 -22.74
N ASP A 901 30.72 26.21 -23.20
CA ASP A 901 30.22 27.31 -22.39
C ASP A 901 28.70 27.28 -22.22
N PRO A 902 28.17 26.78 -21.08
CA PRO A 902 26.73 26.76 -20.82
C PRO A 902 26.06 28.14 -20.85
N ALA A 903 26.82 29.19 -20.51
CA ALA A 903 26.27 30.56 -20.48
C ALA A 903 25.96 31.13 -21.90
N LYS A 904 26.48 30.50 -22.95
CA LYS A 904 26.23 30.88 -24.33
C LYS A 904 25.05 30.12 -24.98
N ALA A 905 24.42 29.23 -24.26
CA ALA A 905 23.21 28.59 -24.75
C ALA A 905 22.05 29.61 -24.79
N ASP A 906 21.18 29.45 -25.77
CA ASP A 906 19.93 30.18 -25.78
C ASP A 906 19.14 29.90 -24.49
N ALA A 907 18.58 30.97 -23.87
CA ALA A 907 17.82 30.81 -22.62
C ALA A 907 16.63 29.84 -22.74
N GLY A 908 16.20 29.55 -23.97
CA GLY A 908 15.04 28.70 -24.25
C GLY A 908 13.70 29.42 -23.96
N ASN A 909 12.62 28.68 -24.04
CA ASN A 909 11.31 29.19 -23.65
C ASN A 909 11.24 29.37 -22.13
N THR A 910 10.92 30.54 -21.63
CA THR A 910 10.84 30.88 -20.21
C THR A 910 9.45 30.67 -19.63
N GLU A 911 8.43 30.33 -20.42
CA GLU A 911 7.08 30.00 -19.95
C GLU A 911 7.01 28.62 -19.34
N GLY A 912 6.08 28.40 -18.41
CA GLY A 912 5.87 27.09 -17.76
C GLY A 912 6.96 26.72 -16.76
N GLY A 913 7.52 27.67 -16.01
CA GLY A 913 8.29 27.42 -14.79
C GLY A 913 7.41 26.79 -13.69
N GLY A 914 8.01 26.05 -12.74
CA GLY A 914 7.33 25.22 -11.73
C GLY A 914 6.36 25.90 -10.80
#